data_770995c13eacd5503c53edb88dc14fe2
#
_entry.id   770995c13eacd5503c53edb88dc14fe2
#
_cell.length_a   1.000
_cell.length_b   1.000
_cell.length_c   1.000
_cell.angle_alpha   90.00
_cell.angle_beta   90.00
_cell.angle_gamma   90.00
#
_symmetry.space_group_name_H-M   'P 1'
#
loop_
_entity.id
_entity.type
_entity.pdbx_description
1 polymer ?
#
loop_
_entity_poly.entity_id
_entity_poly.type
_entity_poly.pdbx_seq_one_letter_code
_entity_poly.pdbx_strand_id
1 'polypeptide(L)'
;MNTIAALLYFVAISVLTGIALSFGAHGLTPDAAALALGTGAVVAFVAWWQGRGNGHKFEPPRGWGWVPVVLYTLFAGRAFLWLIWWQHGELKVLSSNNLGDMSLHLTFIEQMRGGITGWPDSPIYSGGKLSYAVGVDYFNGLLALVGVDVVHSLVWVGLIGAVLSGFALWRWGGAFTLMGFLCMGGLVGFAALGNLAPNTEPFFQDYAGFLKFDWAWKSLPLALLVTQRGFLFALPAGLLLLSSWRSRFFGAGDGWRLPFRGELLLYASMPVFHVHTFLVLSFLLAAFFFCHAGARWKLTTLVGAALIPATVLLWLTTGMGQSTRVPMWGNMSDVEHPPDRPLPKVLGWQPGWMEQEPIPVDPVRTITGRQPTIVDGHVRFLAFWLGNFGLWPFVAGMLVFQLLGGLTREPLRARWVWWGALAFFLILPALGQWSAYRQSSLSELLTGKGVGEMGRHVALILFAAAALVGAGMVNPDTRLFRFLRLGGFALAGLIILNGLWVYLSTQTSKMPGLPVDALPLFLATVCLVAVLVRTARRWEDVLWPVAFVFPALYLFLLACNVLFAPSPWDNTKMMLWAVLIVMPFLWEQLLVRWPFWRKAGALFLLFFSGGVGLLGGLGSQQHGYTIARGSELDLVQAAVQKIPRSETIAAAPEYNHPLLLSGRRLVLGYPPHVQSHGLPIHWHEGRLNTLMNGEDEWRIAAAELGVRYLWWGAAEEAHWPRSRQSWRRAAEVIVENPAGELFDLEAPLVPVN
;
A
#
# COMPACT_ATOMS: atom_id res chain seq x y z
N MET A 1 -7.26 4.85 -25.66
CA MET A 1 -7.85 4.22 -24.46
C MET A 1 -8.01 2.71 -24.63
N ASN A 2 -8.60 2.24 -25.74
CA ASN A 2 -8.79 0.81 -25.95
C ASN A 2 -7.48 0.02 -26.03
N THR A 3 -6.40 0.61 -26.55
CA THR A 3 -5.06 -0.01 -26.55
C THR A 3 -4.52 -0.22 -25.13
N ILE A 4 -4.71 0.76 -24.23
CA ILE A 4 -4.29 0.66 -22.84
C ILE A 4 -5.06 -0.46 -22.13
N ALA A 5 -6.39 -0.47 -22.31
CA ALA A 5 -7.24 -1.52 -21.75
C ALA A 5 -6.84 -2.91 -22.29
N ALA A 6 -6.56 -3.03 -23.59
CA ALA A 6 -6.14 -4.28 -24.20
C ALA A 6 -4.80 -4.79 -23.63
N LEU A 7 -3.82 -3.91 -23.40
CA LEU A 7 -2.54 -4.27 -22.78
C LEU A 7 -2.74 -4.75 -21.32
N LEU A 8 -3.63 -4.10 -20.58
CA LEU A 8 -3.97 -4.56 -19.22
C LEU A 8 -4.71 -5.90 -19.24
N TYR A 9 -5.60 -6.13 -20.22
CA TYR A 9 -6.24 -7.44 -20.40
C TYR A 9 -5.22 -8.52 -20.77
N PHE A 10 -4.23 -8.19 -21.59
CA PHE A 10 -3.11 -9.09 -21.90
C PHE A 10 -2.45 -9.58 -20.62
N VAL A 11 -2.01 -8.65 -19.76
CA VAL A 11 -1.34 -9.00 -18.50
C VAL A 11 -2.27 -9.80 -17.57
N ALA A 12 -3.50 -9.32 -17.36
CA ALA A 12 -4.45 -9.96 -16.45
C ALA A 12 -4.79 -11.40 -16.90
N ILE A 13 -5.14 -11.60 -18.17
CA ILE A 13 -5.51 -12.91 -18.70
C ILE A 13 -4.30 -13.85 -18.71
N SER A 14 -3.11 -13.39 -19.09
CA SER A 14 -1.88 -14.19 -19.02
C SER A 14 -1.62 -14.71 -17.61
N VAL A 15 -1.72 -13.84 -16.61
CA VAL A 15 -1.50 -14.21 -15.20
C VAL A 15 -2.58 -15.19 -14.72
N LEU A 16 -3.86 -14.88 -14.96
CA LEU A 16 -4.96 -15.75 -14.52
C LEU A 16 -4.90 -17.13 -15.19
N THR A 17 -4.59 -17.18 -16.49
CA THR A 17 -4.41 -18.44 -17.22
C THR A 17 -3.20 -19.21 -16.70
N GLY A 18 -2.07 -18.52 -16.47
CA GLY A 18 -0.87 -19.13 -15.89
C GLY A 18 -1.12 -19.71 -14.50
N ILE A 19 -1.83 -18.98 -13.62
CA ILE A 19 -2.24 -19.47 -12.31
C ILE A 19 -3.13 -20.72 -12.46
N ALA A 20 -4.12 -20.68 -13.34
CA ALA A 20 -5.00 -21.84 -13.55
C ALA A 20 -4.20 -23.07 -14.07
N LEU A 21 -3.28 -22.88 -14.99
CA LEU A 21 -2.44 -23.95 -15.53
C LEU A 21 -1.45 -24.49 -14.50
N SER A 22 -0.98 -23.70 -13.54
CA SER A 22 -0.09 -24.17 -12.48
C SER A 22 -0.74 -25.24 -11.58
N PHE A 23 -2.08 -25.24 -11.46
CA PHE A 23 -2.84 -26.27 -10.75
C PHE A 23 -3.08 -27.54 -11.60
N GLY A 24 -2.67 -27.54 -12.86
CA GLY A 24 -2.72 -28.73 -13.72
C GLY A 24 -1.67 -29.79 -13.33
N ALA A 25 -1.79 -30.98 -13.90
CA ALA A 25 -0.95 -32.15 -13.58
C ALA A 25 0.57 -31.90 -13.79
N HIS A 26 0.92 -31.05 -14.74
CA HIS A 26 2.33 -30.75 -15.08
C HIS A 26 2.86 -29.44 -14.47
N GLY A 27 2.00 -28.70 -13.74
CA GLY A 27 2.36 -27.39 -13.21
C GLY A 27 2.62 -26.35 -14.29
N LEU A 28 3.32 -25.27 -13.92
CA LEU A 28 3.70 -24.19 -14.81
C LEU A 28 5.00 -24.52 -15.53
N THR A 29 4.88 -25.01 -16.76
CA THR A 29 5.98 -25.33 -17.67
C THR A 29 6.18 -24.20 -18.70
N PRO A 30 7.28 -24.21 -19.50
CA PRO A 30 7.45 -23.28 -20.62
C PRO A 30 6.28 -23.29 -21.61
N ASP A 31 5.74 -24.47 -21.93
CA ASP A 31 4.59 -24.60 -22.83
C ASP A 31 3.31 -24.02 -22.22
N ALA A 32 3.08 -24.26 -20.91
CA ALA A 32 1.98 -23.65 -20.17
C ALA A 32 2.11 -22.11 -20.12
N ALA A 33 3.32 -21.60 -19.95
CA ALA A 33 3.59 -20.17 -19.98
C ALA A 33 3.33 -19.57 -21.38
N ALA A 34 3.79 -20.25 -22.45
CA ALA A 34 3.51 -19.84 -23.82
C ALA A 34 2.02 -19.83 -24.14
N LEU A 35 1.27 -20.86 -23.68
CA LEU A 35 -0.19 -20.92 -23.79
C LEU A 35 -0.87 -19.77 -23.02
N ALA A 36 -0.43 -19.46 -21.81
CA ALA A 36 -0.96 -18.37 -21.00
C ALA A 36 -0.75 -17.02 -21.68
N LEU A 37 0.47 -16.74 -22.17
CA LEU A 37 0.79 -15.52 -22.91
C LEU A 37 0.02 -15.45 -24.23
N GLY A 38 -0.08 -16.56 -24.97
CA GLY A 38 -0.85 -16.64 -26.21
C GLY A 38 -2.33 -16.36 -26.00
N THR A 39 -2.93 -16.92 -24.95
CA THR A 39 -4.33 -16.67 -24.56
C THR A 39 -4.54 -15.19 -24.23
N GLY A 40 -3.65 -14.61 -23.44
CA GLY A 40 -3.66 -13.17 -23.13
C GLY A 40 -3.57 -12.31 -24.39
N ALA A 41 -2.68 -12.64 -25.32
CA ALA A 41 -2.49 -11.92 -26.57
C ALA A 41 -3.75 -11.98 -27.47
N VAL A 42 -4.38 -13.14 -27.59
CA VAL A 42 -5.62 -13.29 -28.37
C VAL A 42 -6.74 -12.46 -27.77
N VAL A 43 -6.96 -12.54 -26.44
CA VAL A 43 -8.02 -11.73 -25.78
C VAL A 43 -7.76 -10.24 -25.92
N ALA A 44 -6.50 -9.80 -25.74
CA ALA A 44 -6.12 -8.41 -25.93
C ALA A 44 -6.34 -7.93 -27.36
N PHE A 45 -5.97 -8.74 -28.34
CA PHE A 45 -6.16 -8.42 -29.75
C PHE A 45 -7.65 -8.29 -30.10
N VAL A 46 -8.47 -9.25 -29.67
CA VAL A 46 -9.94 -9.23 -29.89
C VAL A 46 -10.54 -7.98 -29.22
N ALA A 47 -10.18 -7.69 -27.99
CA ALA A 47 -10.68 -6.51 -27.29
C ALA A 47 -10.27 -5.20 -27.98
N TRP A 48 -9.03 -5.11 -28.44
CA TRP A 48 -8.54 -3.96 -29.19
C TRP A 48 -9.25 -3.81 -30.55
N TRP A 49 -9.43 -4.92 -31.26
CA TRP A 49 -10.13 -4.95 -32.54
C TRP A 49 -11.57 -4.48 -32.42
N GLN A 50 -12.31 -5.01 -31.46
CA GLN A 50 -13.69 -4.61 -31.17
C GLN A 50 -13.80 -3.14 -30.73
N GLY A 51 -12.78 -2.64 -30.07
CA GLY A 51 -12.70 -1.24 -29.62
C GLY A 51 -12.35 -0.22 -30.68
N ARG A 52 -11.90 -0.62 -31.89
CA ARG A 52 -11.42 0.31 -32.94
C ARG A 52 -12.44 1.34 -33.39
N GLY A 53 -13.74 1.00 -33.42
CA GLY A 53 -14.81 1.90 -33.86
C GLY A 53 -15.25 2.92 -32.81
N ASN A 54 -14.93 2.70 -31.54
CA ASN A 54 -15.34 3.55 -30.40
C ASN A 54 -14.22 4.52 -29.97
N GLY A 55 -13.44 5.00 -30.93
CA GLY A 55 -12.26 5.81 -30.66
C GLY A 55 -12.57 7.19 -30.11
N HIS A 56 -12.64 7.33 -28.78
CA HIS A 56 -12.44 8.64 -28.17
C HIS A 56 -11.01 9.09 -28.48
N LYS A 57 -10.91 10.18 -29.23
CA LYS A 57 -9.61 10.75 -29.60
C LYS A 57 -8.91 11.22 -28.35
N PHE A 58 -7.65 10.83 -28.20
CA PHE A 58 -6.78 11.40 -27.20
C PHE A 58 -6.62 12.89 -27.54
N GLU A 59 -7.00 13.75 -26.60
CA GLU A 59 -6.71 15.17 -26.74
C GLU A 59 -5.26 15.41 -26.30
N PRO A 60 -4.39 15.80 -27.24
CA PRO A 60 -2.99 16.06 -26.90
C PRO A 60 -2.89 17.26 -25.95
N PRO A 61 -1.87 17.29 -25.10
CA PRO A 61 -1.60 18.45 -24.28
C PRO A 61 -1.47 19.73 -25.12
N ARG A 62 -1.98 20.85 -24.59
CA ARG A 62 -1.87 22.16 -25.23
C ARG A 62 -1.06 23.11 -24.34
N GLY A 63 -0.21 23.94 -24.93
CA GLY A 63 0.58 24.92 -24.21
C GLY A 63 1.38 24.31 -23.05
N TRP A 64 1.26 24.87 -21.89
CA TRP A 64 1.97 24.43 -20.67
C TRP A 64 1.58 23.02 -20.19
N GLY A 65 0.54 22.42 -20.72
CA GLY A 65 0.17 21.03 -20.41
C GLY A 65 1.22 20.00 -20.84
N TRP A 66 2.15 20.35 -21.73
CA TRP A 66 3.27 19.49 -22.11
C TRP A 66 4.32 19.34 -21.01
N VAL A 67 4.46 20.32 -20.11
CA VAL A 67 5.48 20.30 -19.06
C VAL A 67 5.34 19.05 -18.15
N PRO A 68 4.18 18.75 -17.57
CA PRO A 68 4.02 17.52 -16.77
C PRO A 68 4.26 16.24 -17.59
N VAL A 69 3.92 16.23 -18.88
CA VAL A 69 4.14 15.05 -19.74
C VAL A 69 5.63 14.83 -19.98
N VAL A 70 6.38 15.88 -20.29
CA VAL A 70 7.83 15.79 -20.45
C VAL A 70 8.49 15.36 -19.15
N LEU A 71 8.15 15.96 -18.02
CA LEU A 71 8.70 15.60 -16.72
C LEU A 71 8.38 14.13 -16.37
N TYR A 72 7.17 13.68 -16.64
CA TYR A 72 6.79 12.28 -16.42
C TYR A 72 7.55 11.33 -17.33
N THR A 73 7.76 11.68 -18.59
CA THR A 73 8.52 10.87 -19.53
C THR A 73 9.98 10.76 -19.11
N LEU A 74 10.60 11.87 -18.68
CA LEU A 74 11.96 11.88 -18.13
C LEU A 74 12.05 11.04 -16.86
N PHE A 75 11.09 11.17 -15.95
CA PHE A 75 11.00 10.31 -14.77
C PHE A 75 10.91 8.83 -15.15
N ALA A 76 9.95 8.45 -16.01
CA ALA A 76 9.74 7.06 -16.40
C ALA A 76 11.00 6.49 -17.09
N GLY A 77 11.62 7.25 -18.01
CA GLY A 77 12.86 6.86 -18.63
C GLY A 77 13.99 6.66 -17.63
N ARG A 78 14.25 7.65 -16.75
CA ARG A 78 15.31 7.56 -15.74
C ARG A 78 15.09 6.45 -14.72
N ALA A 79 13.85 6.30 -14.23
CA ALA A 79 13.54 5.34 -13.17
C ALA A 79 13.52 3.89 -13.67
N PHE A 80 13.06 3.63 -14.91
CA PHE A 80 12.85 2.26 -15.38
C PHE A 80 13.94 1.77 -16.32
N LEU A 81 14.58 2.59 -17.13
CA LEU A 81 15.73 2.15 -17.94
C LEU A 81 16.97 1.86 -17.07
N TRP A 82 17.05 2.48 -15.90
CA TRP A 82 18.05 2.20 -14.88
C TRP A 82 17.45 1.54 -13.63
N LEU A 83 16.34 0.86 -13.76
CA LEU A 83 15.70 0.17 -12.63
C LEU A 83 16.66 -0.88 -12.05
N ILE A 84 17.23 -1.71 -12.92
CA ILE A 84 18.19 -2.76 -12.61
C ILE A 84 19.08 -3.00 -13.82
N TRP A 85 20.40 -3.11 -13.61
CA TRP A 85 21.37 -3.31 -14.70
C TRP A 85 22.64 -4.00 -14.23
N TRP A 86 23.34 -4.64 -15.15
CA TRP A 86 24.67 -5.18 -14.93
C TRP A 86 25.74 -4.11 -15.22
N GLN A 87 26.72 -3.95 -14.29
CA GLN A 87 27.87 -3.08 -14.45
C GLN A 87 29.10 -3.68 -13.77
N HIS A 88 30.15 -3.91 -14.52
CA HIS A 88 31.42 -4.50 -14.05
C HIS A 88 31.25 -5.80 -13.27
N GLY A 89 30.33 -6.67 -13.71
CA GLY A 89 30.01 -7.92 -13.03
C GLY A 89 29.14 -7.79 -11.77
N GLU A 90 28.63 -6.61 -11.47
CA GLU A 90 27.70 -6.36 -10.39
C GLU A 90 26.30 -6.07 -10.90
N LEU A 91 25.30 -6.68 -10.27
CA LEU A 91 23.90 -6.35 -10.49
C LEU A 91 23.52 -5.17 -9.60
N LYS A 92 23.06 -4.08 -10.21
CA LYS A 92 22.80 -2.81 -9.52
C LYS A 92 21.37 -2.33 -9.71
N VAL A 93 20.89 -1.55 -8.72
CA VAL A 93 19.62 -0.81 -8.77
C VAL A 93 19.85 0.68 -8.57
N LEU A 94 18.94 1.50 -9.10
CA LEU A 94 19.03 2.95 -9.05
C LEU A 94 18.91 3.51 -7.64
N SER A 95 17.96 3.02 -6.86
CA SER A 95 17.54 3.62 -5.59
C SER A 95 17.80 2.67 -4.43
N SER A 96 18.27 3.20 -3.28
CA SER A 96 18.37 2.46 -2.03
C SER A 96 17.03 1.89 -1.57
N ASN A 97 15.92 2.58 -1.89
CA ASN A 97 14.57 2.10 -1.61
C ASN A 97 14.22 0.80 -2.35
N ASN A 98 14.94 0.50 -3.45
CA ASN A 98 14.71 -0.72 -4.24
C ASN A 98 15.59 -1.90 -3.85
N LEU A 99 16.55 -1.75 -2.94
CA LEU A 99 17.46 -2.82 -2.57
C LEU A 99 16.73 -4.08 -2.09
N GLY A 100 15.91 -3.92 -1.06
CA GLY A 100 15.14 -5.02 -0.50
C GLY A 100 14.02 -5.49 -1.42
N ASP A 101 13.16 -4.57 -1.87
CA ASP A 101 11.99 -4.90 -2.69
C ASP A 101 12.39 -5.54 -4.02
N MET A 102 13.42 -5.01 -4.71
CA MET A 102 13.86 -5.57 -5.99
C MET A 102 14.45 -6.97 -5.83
N SER A 103 15.22 -7.21 -4.78
CA SER A 103 15.76 -8.53 -4.47
C SER A 103 14.64 -9.55 -4.19
N LEU A 104 13.58 -9.12 -3.48
CA LEU A 104 12.40 -9.96 -3.20
C LEU A 104 11.65 -10.29 -4.51
N HIS A 105 11.43 -9.30 -5.37
CA HIS A 105 10.78 -9.52 -6.67
C HIS A 105 11.59 -10.45 -7.59
N LEU A 106 12.92 -10.28 -7.63
CA LEU A 106 13.81 -11.22 -8.33
C LEU A 106 13.67 -12.64 -7.80
N THR A 107 13.63 -12.81 -6.48
CA THR A 107 13.44 -14.11 -5.83
C THR A 107 12.14 -14.78 -6.29
N PHE A 108 11.03 -14.05 -6.35
CA PHE A 108 9.75 -14.60 -6.81
C PHE A 108 9.79 -14.98 -8.29
N ILE A 109 10.38 -14.14 -9.14
CA ILE A 109 10.46 -14.40 -10.57
C ILE A 109 11.34 -15.62 -10.85
N GLU A 110 12.51 -15.72 -10.21
CA GLU A 110 13.44 -16.85 -10.37
C GLU A 110 12.87 -18.17 -9.82
N GLN A 111 12.08 -18.10 -8.74
CA GLN A 111 11.33 -19.27 -8.27
C GLN A 111 10.33 -19.73 -9.33
N MET A 112 9.55 -18.81 -9.92
CA MET A 112 8.57 -19.13 -10.96
C MET A 112 9.22 -19.63 -12.24
N ARG A 113 10.37 -19.06 -12.63
CA ARG A 113 11.20 -19.52 -13.75
C ARG A 113 11.64 -20.98 -13.60
N GLY A 114 11.76 -21.45 -12.36
CA GLY A 114 12.06 -22.86 -12.07
C GLY A 114 10.91 -23.83 -12.31
N GLY A 115 9.73 -23.32 -12.64
CA GLY A 115 8.48 -24.07 -12.67
C GLY A 115 7.85 -24.23 -11.28
N ILE A 116 6.54 -24.12 -11.22
CA ILE A 116 5.76 -24.26 -9.98
C ILE A 116 4.56 -25.17 -10.22
N THR A 117 4.15 -25.88 -9.18
CA THR A 117 2.91 -26.68 -9.18
C THR A 117 1.97 -26.11 -8.13
N GLY A 118 0.76 -25.73 -8.54
CA GLY A 118 -0.21 -25.04 -7.70
C GLY A 118 0.23 -23.61 -7.35
N TRP A 119 -0.20 -23.12 -6.17
CA TRP A 119 0.27 -21.85 -5.62
C TRP A 119 1.65 -22.05 -4.98
N PRO A 120 2.65 -21.21 -5.27
CA PRO A 120 4.03 -21.45 -4.83
C PRO A 120 4.18 -21.44 -3.32
N ASP A 121 5.17 -22.19 -2.84
CA ASP A 121 5.64 -22.07 -1.46
C ASP A 121 6.39 -20.75 -1.28
N SER A 122 6.42 -20.23 -0.07
CA SER A 122 7.19 -19.02 0.24
C SER A 122 8.69 -19.30 0.07
N PRO A 123 9.43 -18.53 -0.73
CA PRO A 123 10.87 -18.73 -0.82
C PRO A 123 11.63 -18.20 0.41
N ILE A 124 10.99 -17.35 1.20
CA ILE A 124 11.57 -16.66 2.36
C ILE A 124 11.06 -17.20 3.70
N TYR A 125 10.27 -18.28 3.70
CA TYR A 125 9.70 -18.84 4.93
C TYR A 125 9.34 -20.32 4.74
N SER A 126 10.04 -21.21 5.42
CA SER A 126 9.80 -22.65 5.30
C SER A 126 8.45 -23.05 5.88
N GLY A 127 7.80 -24.03 5.24
CA GLY A 127 6.48 -24.54 5.66
C GLY A 127 5.29 -23.62 5.35
N GLY A 128 5.54 -22.45 4.71
CA GLY A 128 4.51 -21.49 4.36
C GLY A 128 4.24 -21.38 2.85
N LYS A 129 3.00 -21.06 2.47
CA LYS A 129 2.65 -20.66 1.10
C LYS A 129 2.95 -19.19 0.89
N LEU A 130 3.22 -18.79 -0.37
CA LEU A 130 3.49 -17.42 -0.73
C LEU A 130 2.31 -16.49 -0.39
N SER A 131 2.52 -15.58 0.55
CA SER A 131 1.53 -14.62 1.03
C SER A 131 1.85 -13.21 0.52
N TYR A 132 1.69 -13.00 -0.79
CA TYR A 132 1.98 -11.72 -1.45
C TYR A 132 1.18 -11.56 -2.75
N ALA A 133 0.91 -10.30 -3.15
CA ALA A 133 0.25 -9.97 -4.41
C ALA A 133 1.29 -9.94 -5.56
N VAL A 134 1.56 -11.10 -6.16
CA VAL A 134 2.67 -11.31 -7.11
C VAL A 134 2.28 -11.17 -8.58
N GLY A 135 1.14 -10.60 -8.93
CA GLY A 135 0.62 -10.63 -10.31
C GLY A 135 1.60 -10.16 -11.37
N VAL A 136 2.34 -9.05 -11.14
CA VAL A 136 3.35 -8.56 -12.09
C VAL A 136 4.59 -9.44 -12.10
N ASP A 137 5.02 -9.96 -10.95
CA ASP A 137 6.16 -10.88 -10.86
C ASP A 137 5.81 -12.22 -11.52
N TYR A 138 4.58 -12.68 -11.35
CA TYR A 138 4.06 -13.86 -12.05
C TYR A 138 4.11 -13.66 -13.56
N PHE A 139 3.70 -12.48 -14.06
CA PHE A 139 3.82 -12.14 -15.48
C PHE A 139 5.27 -12.15 -15.96
N ASN A 140 6.21 -11.58 -15.19
CA ASN A 140 7.65 -11.67 -15.49
C ASN A 140 8.15 -13.12 -15.43
N GLY A 141 7.64 -13.95 -14.53
CA GLY A 141 7.92 -15.38 -14.45
C GLY A 141 7.47 -16.15 -15.71
N LEU A 142 6.29 -15.82 -16.26
CA LEU A 142 5.82 -16.37 -17.54
C LEU A 142 6.77 -15.99 -18.68
N LEU A 143 7.23 -14.73 -18.73
CA LEU A 143 8.20 -14.27 -19.72
C LEU A 143 9.54 -14.99 -19.57
N ALA A 144 10.01 -15.17 -18.34
CA ALA A 144 11.26 -15.88 -18.07
C ALA A 144 11.19 -17.37 -18.44
N LEU A 145 10.05 -18.03 -18.25
CA LEU A 145 9.82 -19.43 -18.67
C LEU A 145 9.90 -19.61 -20.20
N VAL A 146 9.46 -18.61 -20.97
CA VAL A 146 9.60 -18.65 -22.45
C VAL A 146 10.96 -18.11 -22.95
N GLY A 147 11.91 -17.88 -22.04
CA GLY A 147 13.28 -17.54 -22.39
C GLY A 147 13.61 -16.05 -22.44
N VAL A 148 12.70 -15.17 -22.00
CA VAL A 148 13.01 -13.74 -21.88
C VAL A 148 13.91 -13.52 -20.66
N ASP A 149 15.00 -12.78 -20.85
CA ASP A 149 15.91 -12.42 -19.75
C ASP A 149 15.20 -11.63 -18.64
N VAL A 150 15.45 -12.00 -17.38
CA VAL A 150 14.73 -11.46 -16.23
C VAL A 150 15.00 -9.96 -16.04
N VAL A 151 16.26 -9.52 -16.19
CA VAL A 151 16.63 -8.10 -16.05
C VAL A 151 15.95 -7.27 -17.13
N HIS A 152 15.98 -7.70 -18.37
CA HIS A 152 15.30 -7.04 -19.48
C HIS A 152 13.78 -7.03 -19.29
N SER A 153 13.18 -8.15 -18.82
CA SER A 153 11.73 -8.21 -18.56
C SER A 153 11.31 -7.23 -17.48
N LEU A 154 12.09 -7.10 -16.40
CA LEU A 154 11.83 -6.15 -15.31
C LEU A 154 11.84 -4.70 -15.81
N VAL A 155 12.83 -4.34 -16.63
CA VAL A 155 12.98 -3.00 -17.22
C VAL A 155 11.81 -2.68 -18.14
N TRP A 156 11.52 -3.56 -19.12
CA TRP A 156 10.51 -3.27 -20.13
C TRP A 156 9.08 -3.35 -19.61
N VAL A 157 8.75 -4.33 -18.76
CA VAL A 157 7.43 -4.40 -18.10
C VAL A 157 7.25 -3.20 -17.18
N GLY A 158 8.31 -2.78 -16.48
CA GLY A 158 8.30 -1.57 -15.66
C GLY A 158 8.04 -0.31 -16.48
N LEU A 159 8.77 -0.11 -17.57
CA LEU A 159 8.62 1.05 -18.44
C LEU A 159 7.24 1.11 -19.11
N ILE A 160 6.74 -0.03 -19.61
CA ILE A 160 5.40 -0.12 -20.18
C ILE A 160 4.33 0.21 -19.12
N GLY A 161 4.43 -0.38 -17.93
CA GLY A 161 3.53 -0.09 -16.81
C GLY A 161 3.55 1.39 -16.41
N ALA A 162 4.73 2.03 -16.41
CA ALA A 162 4.85 3.46 -16.16
C ALA A 162 4.18 4.29 -17.27
N VAL A 163 4.41 3.96 -18.54
CA VAL A 163 3.76 4.63 -19.67
C VAL A 163 2.23 4.52 -19.59
N LEU A 164 1.70 3.31 -19.31
CA LEU A 164 0.26 3.09 -19.13
C LEU A 164 -0.28 3.92 -17.95
N SER A 165 0.49 4.01 -16.86
CA SER A 165 0.16 4.83 -15.68
C SER A 165 0.11 6.32 -16.02
N GLY A 166 1.07 6.83 -16.77
CA GLY A 166 1.09 8.22 -17.24
C GLY A 166 -0.15 8.58 -18.08
N PHE A 167 -0.52 7.72 -19.03
CA PHE A 167 -1.74 7.90 -19.82
C PHE A 167 -3.01 7.84 -18.96
N ALA A 168 -3.07 6.91 -17.99
CA ALA A 168 -4.22 6.79 -17.11
C ALA A 168 -4.35 7.99 -16.17
N LEU A 169 -3.25 8.50 -15.62
CA LEU A 169 -3.21 9.72 -14.80
C LEU A 169 -3.65 10.95 -15.61
N TRP A 170 -3.11 11.09 -16.82
CA TRP A 170 -3.53 12.15 -17.75
C TRP A 170 -5.03 12.08 -18.04
N ARG A 171 -5.52 10.89 -18.32
CA ARG A 171 -6.94 10.65 -18.59
C ARG A 171 -7.83 10.95 -17.40
N TRP A 172 -7.40 10.63 -16.19
CA TRP A 172 -8.17 10.84 -14.97
C TRP A 172 -8.34 12.32 -14.63
N GLY A 173 -7.28 13.13 -14.73
CA GLY A 173 -7.36 14.53 -14.34
C GLY A 173 -6.32 15.45 -14.99
N GLY A 174 -5.81 15.09 -16.17
CA GLY A 174 -4.97 15.96 -17.00
C GLY A 174 -3.60 16.27 -16.38
N ALA A 175 -3.07 17.41 -16.78
CA ALA A 175 -1.76 17.90 -16.37
C ALA A 175 -1.60 18.04 -14.86
N PHE A 176 -2.64 18.50 -14.17
CA PHE A 176 -2.61 18.69 -12.72
C PHE A 176 -2.46 17.38 -11.95
N THR A 177 -3.19 16.33 -12.35
CA THR A 177 -3.10 15.02 -11.71
C THR A 177 -1.76 14.35 -11.99
N LEU A 178 -1.24 14.49 -13.22
CA LEU A 178 0.08 13.97 -13.57
C LEU A 178 1.19 14.65 -12.77
N MET A 179 1.12 15.99 -12.63
CA MET A 179 2.05 16.75 -11.82
C MET A 179 1.92 16.44 -10.34
N GLY A 180 0.68 16.27 -9.84
CA GLY A 180 0.40 15.88 -8.47
C GLY A 180 0.97 14.51 -8.13
N PHE A 181 0.85 13.54 -9.03
CA PHE A 181 1.48 12.23 -8.85
C PHE A 181 3.00 12.33 -8.75
N LEU A 182 3.63 13.13 -9.62
CA LEU A 182 5.09 13.28 -9.64
C LEU A 182 5.63 14.05 -8.43
N CYS A 183 5.01 15.17 -8.11
CA CYS A 183 5.61 16.23 -7.30
C CYS A 183 4.81 16.61 -6.05
N MET A 184 3.67 15.93 -5.77
CA MET A 184 2.97 16.23 -4.52
C MET A 184 3.82 15.78 -3.33
N GLY A 185 4.02 16.70 -2.40
CA GLY A 185 4.80 16.47 -1.18
C GLY A 185 4.36 17.42 -0.08
N GLY A 186 4.96 17.25 1.09
CA GLY A 186 4.82 18.18 2.20
C GLY A 186 5.66 19.43 2.02
N LEU A 187 6.16 20.00 3.14
CA LEU A 187 7.02 21.16 3.10
C LEU A 187 8.50 20.85 3.38
N VAL A 188 8.85 19.60 3.65
CA VAL A 188 10.23 19.23 4.04
C VAL A 188 11.25 19.59 2.96
N GLY A 189 10.91 19.43 1.67
CA GLY A 189 11.80 19.76 0.56
C GLY A 189 12.13 21.25 0.44
N PHE A 190 11.40 22.15 1.13
CA PHE A 190 11.77 23.57 1.20
C PHE A 190 13.07 23.80 1.98
N ALA A 191 13.54 22.80 2.77
CA ALA A 191 14.85 22.84 3.40
C ALA A 191 16.00 22.98 2.38
N ALA A 192 15.79 22.55 1.13
CA ALA A 192 16.74 22.77 0.04
C ALA A 192 17.06 24.25 -0.19
N LEU A 193 16.09 25.14 0.03
CA LEU A 193 16.29 26.59 -0.13
C LEU A 193 17.16 27.19 0.99
N GLY A 194 17.19 26.56 2.18
CA GLY A 194 18.05 26.97 3.29
C GLY A 194 19.49 26.46 3.18
N ASN A 195 19.73 25.44 2.34
CA ASN A 195 21.02 24.78 2.19
C ASN A 195 21.77 25.24 0.91
N LEU A 196 21.49 26.43 0.40
CA LEU A 196 22.13 26.98 -0.80
C LEU A 196 23.59 27.46 -0.56
N ALA A 197 24.35 26.73 0.27
CA ALA A 197 25.78 27.02 0.46
C ALA A 197 26.58 26.62 -0.80
N PRO A 198 27.69 27.35 -1.14
CA PRO A 198 28.39 27.18 -2.40
C PRO A 198 28.95 25.79 -2.74
N ASN A 199 29.05 24.90 -1.77
CA ASN A 199 29.61 23.55 -1.91
C ASN A 199 28.59 22.43 -1.65
N THR A 200 27.29 22.71 -1.60
CA THR A 200 26.24 21.71 -1.41
C THR A 200 25.46 21.54 -2.70
N GLU A 201 25.10 20.31 -3.03
CA GLU A 201 24.16 19.99 -4.09
C GLU A 201 22.74 19.86 -3.50
N PRO A 202 22.09 20.97 -3.09
CA PRO A 202 20.88 20.93 -2.28
C PRO A 202 19.71 20.28 -3.01
N PHE A 203 19.70 20.29 -4.35
CA PHE A 203 18.63 19.72 -5.16
C PHE A 203 18.81 18.24 -5.48
N PHE A 204 19.97 17.65 -5.16
CA PHE A 204 20.27 16.25 -5.39
C PHE A 204 20.31 15.43 -4.11
N GLN A 205 19.90 15.98 -2.98
CA GLN A 205 19.70 15.25 -1.74
C GLN A 205 18.29 14.66 -1.69
N ASP A 206 18.19 13.40 -1.26
CA ASP A 206 16.89 12.78 -1.04
C ASP A 206 16.25 13.30 0.26
N TYR A 207 15.56 14.42 0.15
CA TYR A 207 14.81 15.01 1.28
C TYR A 207 13.64 14.12 1.73
N ALA A 208 13.14 13.24 0.87
CA ALA A 208 12.10 12.28 1.21
C ALA A 208 12.65 11.13 2.07
N GLY A 209 13.94 10.82 1.92
CA GLY A 209 14.67 9.87 2.77
C GLY A 209 15.32 10.51 3.99
N PHE A 210 15.12 11.80 4.22
CA PHE A 210 15.74 12.53 5.33
C PHE A 210 15.13 12.02 6.64
N LEU A 211 15.90 11.20 7.34
CA LEU A 211 15.59 10.40 8.54
C LEU A 211 15.04 11.16 9.74
N LYS A 212 14.94 12.47 9.67
CA LYS A 212 14.39 13.30 10.75
C LYS A 212 12.87 13.26 10.86
N PHE A 213 12.20 12.74 9.80
CA PHE A 213 10.76 12.53 9.76
C PHE A 213 10.51 11.17 9.11
N ASP A 214 10.54 10.09 9.89
CA ASP A 214 10.43 8.70 9.40
C ASP A 214 9.22 8.45 8.51
N TRP A 215 8.20 9.28 8.61
CA TRP A 215 6.98 9.25 7.84
C TRP A 215 6.87 10.40 6.84
N ALA A 216 7.97 11.03 6.46
CA ALA A 216 7.90 11.98 5.37
C ALA A 216 7.15 11.32 4.21
N TRP A 217 6.11 11.99 3.71
CA TRP A 217 5.38 11.59 2.53
C TRP A 217 6.37 11.45 1.37
N LYS A 218 6.94 10.27 1.27
CA LYS A 218 8.01 9.97 0.31
C LYS A 218 7.49 10.21 -1.08
N SER A 219 8.41 10.52 -1.99
CA SER A 219 8.07 10.64 -3.41
C SER A 219 7.20 9.47 -3.86
N LEU A 220 5.91 9.74 -4.14
CA LEU A 220 4.93 8.74 -4.53
C LEU A 220 5.38 7.87 -5.71
N PRO A 221 5.93 8.47 -6.80
CA PRO A 221 6.43 7.69 -7.91
C PRO A 221 7.58 6.77 -7.51
N LEU A 222 8.52 7.22 -6.67
CA LEU A 222 9.67 6.40 -6.26
C LEU A 222 9.27 5.32 -5.27
N ALA A 223 8.53 5.66 -4.22
CA ALA A 223 8.17 4.73 -3.16
C ALA A 223 7.08 3.71 -3.54
N LEU A 224 6.24 4.01 -4.53
CA LEU A 224 5.11 3.16 -4.90
C LEU A 224 5.21 2.63 -6.33
N LEU A 225 5.37 3.49 -7.35
CA LEU A 225 5.36 3.01 -8.75
C LEU A 225 6.62 2.22 -9.09
N VAL A 226 7.77 2.65 -8.58
CA VAL A 226 9.07 2.03 -8.89
C VAL A 226 9.32 0.81 -8.01
N THR A 227 9.03 0.88 -6.70
CA THR A 227 9.29 -0.21 -5.75
C THR A 227 8.20 -1.26 -5.73
N GLN A 228 6.94 -0.86 -5.75
CA GLN A 228 5.78 -1.76 -5.64
C GLN A 228 5.33 -2.24 -7.02
N ARG A 229 5.89 -3.33 -7.50
CA ARG A 229 5.65 -3.81 -8.87
C ARG A 229 4.17 -4.02 -9.21
N GLY A 230 3.37 -4.52 -8.28
CA GLY A 230 1.92 -4.66 -8.45
C GLY A 230 1.22 -3.36 -8.84
N PHE A 231 1.79 -2.22 -8.46
CA PHE A 231 1.23 -0.90 -8.75
C PHE A 231 1.36 -0.51 -10.24
N LEU A 232 2.32 -1.08 -10.97
CA LEU A 232 2.48 -0.90 -12.44
C LEU A 232 1.24 -1.35 -13.21
N PHE A 233 0.52 -2.35 -12.69
CA PHE A 233 -0.77 -2.79 -13.23
C PHE A 233 -1.93 -2.07 -12.54
N ALA A 234 -1.92 -2.01 -11.20
CA ALA A 234 -3.05 -1.57 -10.41
C ALA A 234 -3.38 -0.08 -10.60
N LEU A 235 -2.36 0.79 -10.78
CA LEU A 235 -2.58 2.21 -11.00
C LEU A 235 -3.31 2.49 -12.31
N PRO A 236 -2.82 2.05 -13.49
CA PRO A 236 -3.54 2.30 -14.73
C PRO A 236 -4.90 1.58 -14.78
N ALA A 237 -5.00 0.34 -14.30
CA ALA A 237 -6.27 -0.39 -14.27
C ALA A 237 -7.30 0.28 -13.36
N GLY A 238 -6.91 0.70 -12.15
CA GLY A 238 -7.78 1.39 -11.21
C GLY A 238 -8.28 2.73 -11.75
N LEU A 239 -7.41 3.54 -12.34
CA LEU A 239 -7.79 4.83 -12.95
C LEU A 239 -8.70 4.67 -14.16
N LEU A 240 -8.50 3.61 -14.98
CA LEU A 240 -9.42 3.28 -16.07
C LEU A 240 -10.80 2.87 -15.55
N LEU A 241 -10.85 2.06 -14.48
CA LEU A 241 -12.10 1.68 -13.82
C LEU A 241 -12.83 2.93 -13.28
N LEU A 242 -12.12 3.82 -12.58
CA LEU A 242 -12.68 5.07 -12.06
C LEU A 242 -13.23 5.95 -13.20
N SER A 243 -12.48 6.09 -14.30
CA SER A 243 -12.93 6.84 -15.48
C SER A 243 -14.15 6.21 -16.13
N SER A 244 -14.20 4.87 -16.23
CA SER A 244 -15.34 4.14 -16.76
C SER A 244 -16.58 4.28 -15.86
N TRP A 245 -16.41 4.16 -14.55
CA TRP A 245 -17.50 4.30 -13.58
C TRP A 245 -18.04 5.71 -13.50
N ARG A 246 -17.15 6.74 -13.60
CA ARG A 246 -17.55 8.15 -13.72
C ARG A 246 -18.52 8.35 -14.89
N SER A 247 -18.18 7.81 -16.06
CA SER A 247 -19.03 7.87 -17.25
C SER A 247 -20.27 6.98 -17.14
N ARG A 248 -20.15 5.77 -16.63
CA ARG A 248 -21.22 4.77 -16.60
C ARG A 248 -22.32 5.11 -15.59
N PHE A 249 -21.93 5.49 -14.39
CA PHE A 249 -22.88 5.69 -13.29
C PHE A 249 -23.35 7.13 -13.16
N PHE A 250 -22.51 8.09 -13.50
CA PHE A 250 -22.80 9.50 -13.29
C PHE A 250 -22.96 10.31 -14.58
N GLY A 251 -22.77 9.70 -15.75
CA GLY A 251 -22.87 10.40 -17.04
C GLY A 251 -21.81 11.51 -17.22
N ALA A 252 -20.78 11.55 -16.35
CA ALA A 252 -19.76 12.59 -16.34
C ALA A 252 -18.52 12.17 -17.14
N GLY A 253 -17.79 13.16 -17.66
CA GLY A 253 -16.63 12.91 -18.52
C GLY A 253 -17.00 12.88 -20.01
N ASP A 254 -16.14 12.26 -20.82
CA ASP A 254 -16.26 12.22 -22.29
C ASP A 254 -17.10 11.04 -22.81
N GLY A 255 -17.78 10.31 -21.95
CA GLY A 255 -18.62 9.18 -22.33
C GLY A 255 -17.89 7.85 -22.57
N TRP A 256 -16.55 7.82 -22.52
CA TRP A 256 -15.79 6.59 -22.67
C TRP A 256 -16.07 5.59 -21.52
N ARG A 257 -16.28 4.34 -21.89
CA ARG A 257 -16.59 3.27 -20.93
C ARG A 257 -15.88 1.99 -21.33
N LEU A 258 -15.41 1.25 -20.35
CA LEU A 258 -15.01 -0.15 -20.54
C LEU A 258 -16.26 -1.00 -20.79
N PRO A 259 -16.18 -2.06 -21.62
CA PRO A 259 -17.23 -3.08 -21.65
C PRO A 259 -17.35 -3.73 -20.26
N PHE A 260 -18.54 -4.19 -19.89
CA PHE A 260 -18.77 -4.81 -18.56
C PHE A 260 -17.78 -5.94 -18.26
N ARG A 261 -17.50 -6.79 -19.25
CA ARG A 261 -16.53 -7.89 -19.10
C ARG A 261 -15.12 -7.37 -18.80
N GLY A 262 -14.73 -6.23 -19.36
CA GLY A 262 -13.46 -5.58 -19.11
C GLY A 262 -13.41 -4.96 -17.71
N GLU A 263 -14.48 -4.30 -17.25
CA GLU A 263 -14.56 -3.80 -15.88
C GLU A 263 -14.48 -4.97 -14.86
N LEU A 264 -15.21 -6.05 -15.12
CA LEU A 264 -15.19 -7.26 -14.29
C LEU A 264 -13.79 -7.86 -14.24
N LEU A 265 -13.12 -8.03 -15.37
CA LEU A 265 -11.78 -8.60 -15.44
C LEU A 265 -10.78 -7.79 -14.63
N LEU A 266 -10.70 -6.47 -14.87
CA LEU A 266 -9.74 -5.60 -14.17
C LEU A 266 -10.03 -5.50 -12.66
N TYR A 267 -11.31 -5.43 -12.28
CA TYR A 267 -11.68 -5.34 -10.88
C TYR A 267 -11.48 -6.67 -10.13
N ALA A 268 -11.94 -7.78 -10.69
CA ALA A 268 -11.85 -9.08 -10.05
C ALA A 268 -10.42 -9.64 -9.98
N SER A 269 -9.54 -9.27 -10.93
CA SER A 269 -8.13 -9.67 -10.91
C SER A 269 -7.27 -8.82 -9.97
N MET A 270 -7.77 -7.67 -9.50
CA MET A 270 -6.99 -6.73 -8.70
C MET A 270 -6.32 -7.34 -7.47
N PRO A 271 -6.92 -8.29 -6.70
CA PRO A 271 -6.27 -8.88 -5.53
C PRO A 271 -4.91 -9.51 -5.82
N VAL A 272 -4.72 -10.16 -6.98
CA VAL A 272 -3.44 -10.78 -7.32
C VAL A 272 -2.37 -9.77 -7.71
N PHE A 273 -2.78 -8.57 -8.15
CA PHE A 273 -1.85 -7.48 -8.47
C PHE A 273 -1.62 -6.53 -7.31
N HIS A 274 -2.70 -6.07 -6.63
CA HIS A 274 -2.58 -5.11 -5.55
C HIS A 274 -3.84 -5.07 -4.67
N VAL A 275 -3.80 -5.70 -3.53
CA VAL A 275 -4.93 -5.85 -2.60
C VAL A 275 -5.49 -4.49 -2.15
N HIS A 276 -4.63 -3.51 -1.84
CA HIS A 276 -5.06 -2.19 -1.37
C HIS A 276 -5.86 -1.43 -2.43
N THR A 277 -5.49 -1.54 -3.71
CA THR A 277 -6.29 -0.97 -4.81
C THR A 277 -7.66 -1.63 -4.89
N PHE A 278 -7.72 -2.96 -4.74
CA PHE A 278 -9.00 -3.67 -4.69
C PHE A 278 -9.89 -3.16 -3.56
N LEU A 279 -9.34 -2.97 -2.36
CA LEU A 279 -10.07 -2.44 -1.19
C LEU A 279 -10.59 -1.02 -1.45
N VAL A 280 -9.75 -0.14 -1.98
CA VAL A 280 -10.14 1.24 -2.32
C VAL A 280 -11.27 1.28 -3.34
N LEU A 281 -11.15 0.50 -4.42
CA LEU A 281 -12.18 0.41 -5.46
C LEU A 281 -13.48 -0.18 -4.91
N SER A 282 -13.41 -1.20 -4.07
CA SER A 282 -14.57 -1.81 -3.40
C SER A 282 -15.27 -0.81 -2.49
N PHE A 283 -14.50 -0.02 -1.73
CA PHE A 283 -15.04 1.03 -0.87
C PHE A 283 -15.78 2.11 -1.69
N LEU A 284 -15.22 2.53 -2.82
CA LEU A 284 -15.90 3.47 -3.72
C LEU A 284 -17.18 2.89 -4.33
N LEU A 285 -17.16 1.61 -4.75
CA LEU A 285 -18.36 0.95 -5.27
C LEU A 285 -19.46 0.90 -4.20
N ALA A 286 -19.12 0.62 -2.94
CA ALA A 286 -20.04 0.70 -1.82
C ALA A 286 -20.59 2.12 -1.63
N ALA A 287 -19.73 3.14 -1.70
CA ALA A 287 -20.17 4.54 -1.63
C ALA A 287 -21.12 4.90 -2.79
N PHE A 288 -20.81 4.46 -4.03
CA PHE A 288 -21.68 4.67 -5.19
C PHE A 288 -23.04 3.98 -5.05
N PHE A 289 -23.06 2.79 -4.43
CA PHE A 289 -24.31 2.09 -4.15
C PHE A 289 -25.25 2.92 -3.23
N PHE A 290 -24.69 3.61 -2.25
CA PHE A 290 -25.46 4.50 -1.39
C PHE A 290 -25.87 5.79 -2.08
N CYS A 291 -24.96 6.39 -2.89
CA CYS A 291 -25.20 7.66 -3.56
C CYS A 291 -26.18 7.58 -4.73
N HIS A 292 -26.20 6.48 -5.47
CA HIS A 292 -26.86 6.42 -6.78
C HIS A 292 -27.85 5.26 -6.91
N ALA A 293 -29.12 5.53 -6.57
CA ALA A 293 -30.17 4.50 -6.59
C ALA A 293 -30.30 3.81 -7.96
N GLY A 294 -30.20 4.57 -9.07
CA GLY A 294 -30.30 4.05 -10.44
C GLY A 294 -29.14 3.15 -10.88
N ALA A 295 -28.00 3.24 -10.18
CA ALA A 295 -26.83 2.40 -10.47
C ALA A 295 -26.79 1.10 -9.66
N ARG A 296 -27.60 0.96 -8.61
CA ARG A 296 -27.50 -0.14 -7.65
C ARG A 296 -27.51 -1.52 -8.29
N TRP A 297 -28.41 -1.77 -9.23
CA TRP A 297 -28.47 -3.06 -9.91
C TRP A 297 -27.17 -3.38 -10.66
N LYS A 298 -26.63 -2.42 -11.42
CA LYS A 298 -25.38 -2.58 -12.16
C LYS A 298 -24.18 -2.80 -11.23
N LEU A 299 -24.16 -2.08 -10.11
CA LEU A 299 -23.12 -2.23 -9.06
C LEU A 299 -23.21 -3.61 -8.40
N THR A 300 -24.41 -4.04 -8.02
CA THR A 300 -24.63 -5.38 -7.44
C THR A 300 -24.22 -6.48 -8.41
N THR A 301 -24.54 -6.33 -9.70
CA THR A 301 -24.14 -7.29 -10.73
C THR A 301 -22.62 -7.35 -10.89
N LEU A 302 -21.92 -6.20 -10.89
CA LEU A 302 -20.47 -6.15 -11.01
C LEU A 302 -19.79 -6.78 -9.78
N VAL A 303 -20.19 -6.37 -8.58
CA VAL A 303 -19.61 -6.88 -7.33
C VAL A 303 -19.95 -8.35 -7.13
N GLY A 304 -21.20 -8.75 -7.39
CA GLY A 304 -21.62 -10.15 -7.27
C GLY A 304 -20.88 -11.07 -8.25
N ALA A 305 -20.68 -10.65 -9.50
CA ALA A 305 -19.90 -11.41 -10.48
C ALA A 305 -18.40 -11.47 -10.12
N ALA A 306 -17.86 -10.42 -9.51
CA ALA A 306 -16.46 -10.37 -9.07
C ALA A 306 -16.22 -11.14 -7.76
N LEU A 307 -17.26 -11.39 -6.96
CA LEU A 307 -17.12 -11.92 -5.59
C LEU A 307 -16.33 -13.24 -5.55
N ILE A 308 -16.71 -14.21 -6.35
CA ILE A 308 -16.06 -15.52 -6.37
C ILE A 308 -14.60 -15.41 -6.86
N PRO A 309 -14.33 -14.89 -8.08
CA PRO A 309 -12.95 -14.84 -8.57
C PRO A 309 -12.04 -13.95 -7.70
N ALA A 310 -12.52 -12.80 -7.21
CA ALA A 310 -11.73 -11.96 -6.33
C ALA A 310 -11.44 -12.63 -4.98
N THR A 311 -12.40 -13.35 -4.41
CA THR A 311 -12.20 -14.09 -3.15
C THR A 311 -11.19 -15.21 -3.32
N VAL A 312 -11.24 -15.97 -4.42
CA VAL A 312 -10.26 -17.02 -4.73
C VAL A 312 -8.85 -16.41 -4.85
N LEU A 313 -8.72 -15.32 -5.61
CA LEU A 313 -7.43 -14.66 -5.78
C LEU A 313 -6.91 -14.05 -4.46
N LEU A 314 -7.80 -13.49 -3.65
CA LEU A 314 -7.44 -12.98 -2.32
C LEU A 314 -6.98 -14.12 -1.40
N TRP A 315 -7.66 -15.25 -1.42
CA TRP A 315 -7.29 -16.45 -0.67
C TRP A 315 -5.89 -16.95 -1.08
N LEU A 316 -5.58 -16.99 -2.38
CA LEU A 316 -4.25 -17.36 -2.87
C LEU A 316 -3.19 -16.37 -2.36
N THR A 317 -3.41 -15.07 -2.54
CA THR A 317 -2.44 -14.02 -2.15
C THR A 317 -2.26 -13.86 -0.63
N THR A 318 -3.13 -14.48 0.16
CA THR A 318 -2.96 -14.59 1.62
C THR A 318 -2.31 -15.91 2.05
N GLY A 319 -1.60 -16.60 1.14
CA GLY A 319 -0.94 -17.86 1.42
C GLY A 319 -1.94 -19.00 1.65
N MET A 320 -3.01 -19.04 0.87
CA MET A 320 -4.08 -20.04 0.97
C MET A 320 -4.75 -20.07 2.35
N GLY A 321 -4.86 -18.88 2.98
CA GLY A 321 -5.49 -18.75 4.29
C GLY A 321 -4.56 -18.95 5.49
N GLN A 322 -3.28 -19.17 5.28
CA GLN A 322 -2.32 -19.29 6.38
C GLN A 322 -2.15 -17.99 7.18
N SER A 323 -2.36 -16.82 6.54
CA SER A 323 -2.27 -15.49 7.17
C SER A 323 -3.63 -14.92 7.60
N THR A 324 -4.72 -15.67 7.52
CA THR A 324 -6.08 -15.17 7.64
C THR A 324 -6.77 -15.53 8.94
N ARG A 325 -6.30 -15.05 10.07
CA ARG A 325 -7.21 -14.80 11.18
C ARG A 325 -7.19 -13.30 11.44
N VAL A 326 -8.15 -12.59 10.87
CA VAL A 326 -8.41 -11.18 11.13
C VAL A 326 -9.39 -11.11 12.31
N PRO A 327 -8.95 -10.78 13.53
CA PRO A 327 -9.86 -10.22 14.50
C PRO A 327 -10.18 -8.81 14.02
N MET A 328 -11.42 -8.53 13.70
CA MET A 328 -11.84 -7.24 13.11
C MET A 328 -11.68 -6.04 14.08
N TRP A 329 -11.35 -6.27 15.34
CA TRP A 329 -11.28 -5.23 16.36
C TRP A 329 -10.31 -5.63 17.48
N GLY A 330 -9.26 -4.87 17.69
CA GLY A 330 -8.33 -5.05 18.79
C GLY A 330 -7.25 -3.97 18.80
N ASN A 331 -6.79 -3.61 19.98
CA ASN A 331 -5.62 -2.77 20.13
C ASN A 331 -4.40 -3.62 19.77
N MET A 332 -3.53 -3.18 18.87
CA MET A 332 -2.37 -3.95 18.46
C MET A 332 -1.37 -4.22 19.60
N SER A 333 -1.40 -3.37 20.64
CA SER A 333 -0.60 -3.57 21.86
C SER A 333 -1.06 -4.76 22.72
N ASP A 334 -2.30 -5.22 22.54
CA ASP A 334 -2.91 -6.26 23.38
C ASP A 334 -2.85 -7.65 22.72
N VAL A 335 -2.28 -7.74 21.52
CA VAL A 335 -2.08 -9.02 20.86
C VAL A 335 -0.80 -9.66 21.44
N GLU A 336 -0.93 -10.36 22.55
CA GLU A 336 0.07 -11.33 22.97
C GLU A 336 0.21 -12.37 21.84
N HIS A 337 1.32 -12.31 21.13
CA HIS A 337 1.63 -13.27 20.08
C HIS A 337 2.24 -14.51 20.73
N PRO A 338 1.52 -15.65 20.79
CA PRO A 338 2.21 -16.91 21.01
C PRO A 338 3.26 -17.04 19.91
N PRO A 339 4.50 -17.43 20.25
CA PRO A 339 5.62 -17.43 19.30
C PRO A 339 5.41 -18.26 18.04
N ASP A 340 4.37 -19.11 18.02
CA ASP A 340 4.15 -20.13 16.98
C ASP A 340 2.93 -19.87 16.08
N ARG A 341 2.29 -18.71 16.15
CA ARG A 341 1.13 -18.41 15.31
C ARG A 341 1.41 -17.27 14.33
N PRO A 342 0.93 -17.41 13.05
CA PRO A 342 1.00 -16.32 12.09
C PRO A 342 0.42 -15.04 12.69
N LEU A 343 1.13 -13.92 12.53
CA LEU A 343 0.62 -12.61 12.91
C LEU A 343 -0.71 -12.38 12.18
N PRO A 344 -1.82 -12.17 12.89
CA PRO A 344 -3.06 -11.85 12.21
C PRO A 344 -2.86 -10.54 11.44
N LYS A 345 -3.31 -10.49 10.18
CA LYS A 345 -3.49 -9.22 9.48
C LYS A 345 -4.65 -8.50 10.15
N VAL A 346 -4.38 -7.63 11.09
CA VAL A 346 -5.38 -6.99 11.94
C VAL A 346 -5.66 -5.59 11.44
N LEU A 347 -6.94 -5.25 11.33
CA LEU A 347 -7.38 -3.86 11.29
C LEU A 347 -7.47 -3.39 12.74
N GLY A 348 -6.51 -2.61 13.19
CA GLY A 348 -6.48 -2.05 14.54
C GLY A 348 -6.85 -0.57 14.53
N TRP A 349 -7.76 -0.14 15.42
CA TRP A 349 -7.96 1.27 15.67
C TRP A 349 -6.77 1.81 16.47
N GLN A 350 -5.94 2.61 15.81
CA GLN A 350 -4.76 3.22 16.40
C GLN A 350 -4.61 4.66 15.89
N PRO A 351 -5.40 5.60 16.41
CA PRO A 351 -5.27 7.00 16.05
C PRO A 351 -3.87 7.51 16.44
N GLY A 352 -3.27 8.31 15.57
CA GLY A 352 -1.91 8.84 15.79
C GLY A 352 -0.78 7.83 15.55
N TRP A 353 -1.05 6.67 14.95
CA TRP A 353 -0.03 5.66 14.66
C TRP A 353 1.15 6.21 13.85
N MET A 354 0.90 7.15 12.95
CA MET A 354 1.93 7.78 12.12
C MET A 354 2.92 8.63 12.90
N GLU A 355 2.48 9.19 14.04
CA GLU A 355 3.29 10.08 14.87
C GLU A 355 3.94 9.35 16.05
N GLN A 356 3.56 8.09 16.29
CA GLN A 356 4.04 7.28 17.41
C GLN A 356 5.42 6.67 17.15
N GLU A 357 5.86 6.58 15.90
CA GLU A 357 7.20 6.12 15.62
C GLU A 357 8.24 7.07 16.25
N PRO A 358 9.27 6.52 16.92
CA PRO A 358 10.29 7.34 17.52
C PRO A 358 11.02 8.11 16.42
N ILE A 359 10.81 9.41 16.38
CA ILE A 359 11.59 10.28 15.52
C ILE A 359 12.99 10.36 16.15
N PRO A 360 14.04 9.83 15.52
CA PRO A 360 15.38 9.74 16.12
C PRO A 360 15.98 11.10 16.49
N VAL A 361 15.45 12.17 15.89
CA VAL A 361 15.88 13.54 16.16
C VAL A 361 14.64 14.43 16.27
N ASP A 362 14.40 14.94 17.48
CA ASP A 362 13.39 15.96 17.70
C ASP A 362 13.76 17.24 16.92
N PRO A 363 12.97 17.65 15.92
CA PRO A 363 13.28 18.83 15.11
C PRO A 363 13.30 20.11 15.97
N VAL A 364 12.48 20.17 17.01
CA VAL A 364 12.46 21.31 17.93
C VAL A 364 13.74 21.36 18.73
N ARG A 365 14.24 20.22 19.24
CA ARG A 365 15.51 20.12 19.92
C ARG A 365 16.68 20.49 18.98
N THR A 366 16.63 20.08 17.73
CA THR A 366 17.67 20.40 16.75
C THR A 366 17.72 21.89 16.43
N ILE A 367 16.55 22.55 16.40
CA ILE A 367 16.45 24.00 16.10
C ILE A 367 16.72 24.84 17.35
N THR A 368 16.23 24.45 18.52
CA THR A 368 16.25 25.25 19.75
C THR A 368 17.24 24.79 20.79
N GLY A 369 17.77 23.57 20.68
CA GLY A 369 18.67 22.97 21.68
C GLY A 369 18.01 22.65 23.04
N ARG A 370 16.68 22.84 23.16
CA ARG A 370 15.94 22.70 24.41
C ARG A 370 15.28 21.30 24.54
N GLN A 371 14.98 20.91 25.76
CA GLN A 371 14.15 19.73 26.03
C GLN A 371 12.72 20.02 25.56
N PRO A 372 12.02 19.03 24.95
CA PRO A 372 10.66 19.23 24.46
C PRO A 372 9.71 19.57 25.62
N THR A 373 8.97 20.67 25.46
CA THR A 373 7.92 21.11 26.38
C THR A 373 6.53 20.72 25.83
N ILE A 374 5.46 20.97 26.59
CA ILE A 374 4.06 20.77 26.14
C ILE A 374 3.78 21.59 24.85
N VAL A 375 4.35 22.78 24.73
CA VAL A 375 4.22 23.63 23.54
C VAL A 375 4.96 23.01 22.36
N ASP A 376 6.11 22.42 22.61
CA ASP A 376 6.90 21.72 21.60
C ASP A 376 6.14 20.52 21.00
N GLY A 377 5.32 19.84 21.79
CA GLY A 377 4.43 18.78 21.29
C GLY A 377 3.41 19.24 20.24
N HIS A 378 2.83 20.45 20.40
CA HIS A 378 1.94 21.03 19.39
C HIS A 378 2.71 21.41 18.12
N VAL A 379 3.88 22.03 18.29
CA VAL A 379 4.75 22.39 17.18
C VAL A 379 5.17 21.14 16.42
N ARG A 380 5.50 20.06 17.14
CA ARG A 380 5.85 18.78 16.55
C ARG A 380 4.71 18.18 15.72
N PHE A 381 3.47 18.17 16.23
CA PHE A 381 2.29 17.72 15.50
C PHE A 381 2.09 18.53 14.22
N LEU A 382 2.09 19.85 14.30
CA LEU A 382 1.96 20.71 13.13
C LEU A 382 3.12 20.52 12.14
N ALA A 383 4.36 20.42 12.63
CA ALA A 383 5.53 20.17 11.80
C ALA A 383 5.43 18.82 11.06
N PHE A 384 4.94 17.78 11.74
CA PHE A 384 4.69 16.49 11.10
C PHE A 384 3.66 16.61 9.96
N TRP A 385 2.49 17.18 10.22
CA TRP A 385 1.43 17.28 9.21
C TRP A 385 1.79 18.22 8.06
N LEU A 386 2.37 19.37 8.35
CA LEU A 386 2.84 20.30 7.32
C LEU A 386 4.05 19.74 6.58
N GLY A 387 4.96 19.08 7.29
CA GLY A 387 6.14 18.45 6.70
C GLY A 387 5.75 17.37 5.69
N ASN A 388 4.80 16.52 6.03
CA ASN A 388 4.40 15.38 5.18
C ASN A 388 3.36 15.73 4.12
N PHE A 389 2.33 16.50 4.45
CA PHE A 389 1.17 16.73 3.57
C PHE A 389 1.07 18.17 3.07
N GLY A 390 1.81 19.11 3.66
CA GLY A 390 1.89 20.49 3.22
C GLY A 390 0.54 21.19 3.15
N LEU A 391 0.30 21.83 2.00
CA LEU A 391 -0.93 22.56 1.75
C LEU A 391 -2.12 21.65 1.39
N TRP A 392 -1.88 20.38 1.06
CA TRP A 392 -2.93 19.50 0.53
C TRP A 392 -4.16 19.37 1.42
N PRO A 393 -4.07 19.15 2.76
CA PRO A 393 -5.25 19.04 3.62
C PRO A 393 -6.12 20.31 3.61
N PHE A 394 -5.46 21.47 3.55
CA PHE A 394 -6.17 22.76 3.50
C PHE A 394 -6.93 22.95 2.20
N VAL A 395 -6.29 22.64 1.07
CA VAL A 395 -6.92 22.75 -0.27
C VAL A 395 -8.04 21.72 -0.41
N ALA A 396 -7.84 20.51 0.11
CA ALA A 396 -8.87 19.48 0.16
C ALA A 396 -10.06 19.91 1.04
N GLY A 397 -9.81 20.51 2.20
CA GLY A 397 -10.85 21.11 3.04
C GLY A 397 -11.62 22.21 2.30
N MET A 398 -10.92 23.12 1.61
CA MET A 398 -11.56 24.16 0.79
C MET A 398 -12.41 23.57 -0.34
N LEU A 399 -11.98 22.49 -0.99
CA LEU A 399 -12.77 21.78 -1.98
C LEU A 399 -14.07 21.25 -1.39
N VAL A 400 -13.98 20.61 -0.22
CA VAL A 400 -15.16 20.10 0.48
C VAL A 400 -16.13 21.25 0.78
N PHE A 401 -15.62 22.39 1.28
CA PHE A 401 -16.42 23.60 1.48
C PHE A 401 -17.11 24.05 0.19
N GLN A 402 -16.37 24.10 -0.90
CA GLN A 402 -16.91 24.47 -2.22
C GLN A 402 -18.05 23.53 -2.66
N LEU A 403 -17.85 22.22 -2.56
CA LEU A 403 -18.82 21.20 -2.94
C LEU A 403 -20.08 21.26 -2.06
N LEU A 404 -19.94 21.43 -0.76
CA LEU A 404 -21.06 21.60 0.14
C LEU A 404 -21.83 22.91 -0.09
N GLY A 405 -21.11 24.01 -0.38
CA GLY A 405 -21.72 25.28 -0.77
C GLY A 405 -22.60 25.15 -2.02
N GLY A 406 -22.19 24.32 -2.98
CA GLY A 406 -22.99 23.98 -4.16
C GLY A 406 -24.22 23.13 -3.85
N LEU A 407 -24.15 22.30 -2.82
CA LEU A 407 -25.26 21.42 -2.41
C LEU A 407 -26.35 22.15 -1.63
N THR A 408 -26.06 23.29 -1.01
CA THR A 408 -27.01 24.04 -0.17
C THR A 408 -27.63 25.19 -0.93
N ARG A 409 -28.76 24.97 -1.61
CA ARG A 409 -29.66 26.05 -2.03
C ARG A 409 -30.53 26.57 -0.89
N GLU A 410 -30.27 26.14 0.34
CA GLU A 410 -31.04 26.51 1.53
C GLU A 410 -30.50 27.77 2.24
N PRO A 411 -31.32 28.45 3.07
CA PRO A 411 -30.94 29.70 3.70
C PRO A 411 -29.71 29.56 4.63
N LEU A 412 -28.99 30.66 4.84
CA LEU A 412 -27.69 30.75 5.55
C LEU A 412 -27.62 29.98 6.90
N ARG A 413 -28.72 29.87 7.65
CA ARG A 413 -28.77 29.10 8.91
C ARG A 413 -28.56 27.61 8.73
N ALA A 414 -29.09 27.05 7.66
CA ALA A 414 -28.90 25.63 7.34
C ALA A 414 -27.46 25.34 6.88
N ARG A 415 -26.78 26.31 6.26
CA ARG A 415 -25.37 26.21 5.87
C ARG A 415 -24.45 26.01 7.07
N TRP A 416 -24.64 26.74 8.14
CA TRP A 416 -23.81 26.67 9.35
C TRP A 416 -23.81 25.30 10.01
N VAL A 417 -24.92 24.57 9.96
CA VAL A 417 -25.02 23.25 10.57
C VAL A 417 -24.36 22.19 9.71
N TRP A 418 -24.45 22.30 8.39
CA TRP A 418 -23.64 21.48 7.48
C TRP A 418 -22.15 21.75 7.68
N TRP A 419 -21.76 22.99 7.88
CA TRP A 419 -20.39 23.37 8.20
C TRP A 419 -19.95 22.78 9.54
N GLY A 420 -20.81 22.84 10.54
CA GLY A 420 -20.54 22.23 11.85
C GLY A 420 -20.38 20.71 11.74
N ALA A 421 -21.29 20.04 11.04
CA ALA A 421 -21.21 18.61 10.82
C ALA A 421 -19.95 18.20 10.03
N LEU A 422 -19.55 19.00 9.04
CA LEU A 422 -18.32 18.74 8.26
C LEU A 422 -17.06 19.04 9.06
N ALA A 423 -17.00 20.19 9.73
CA ALA A 423 -15.89 20.54 10.61
C ALA A 423 -15.68 19.45 11.66
N PHE A 424 -16.79 18.97 12.20
CA PHE A 424 -16.81 17.87 13.14
C PHE A 424 -16.32 16.56 12.51
N PHE A 425 -16.77 16.22 11.29
CA PHE A 425 -16.35 15.05 10.54
C PHE A 425 -14.86 15.04 10.19
N LEU A 426 -14.29 16.21 9.87
CA LEU A 426 -12.86 16.35 9.55
C LEU A 426 -12.00 16.58 10.80
N ILE A 427 -12.51 17.34 11.77
CA ILE A 427 -11.75 17.71 12.98
C ILE A 427 -11.72 16.55 13.98
N LEU A 428 -12.78 15.74 14.08
CA LEU A 428 -12.84 14.68 15.09
C LEU A 428 -11.75 13.60 14.91
N PRO A 429 -11.51 13.06 13.70
CA PRO A 429 -10.38 12.15 13.48
C PRO A 429 -9.02 12.82 13.72
N ALA A 430 -8.87 14.10 13.36
CA ALA A 430 -7.65 14.87 13.62
C ALA A 430 -7.45 15.13 15.13
N LEU A 431 -8.53 15.40 15.87
CA LEU A 431 -8.48 15.52 17.33
C LEU A 431 -8.22 14.17 18.00
N GLY A 432 -8.75 13.07 17.45
CA GLY A 432 -8.44 11.71 17.90
C GLY A 432 -6.94 11.40 17.74
N GLN A 433 -6.37 11.71 16.60
CA GLN A 433 -4.93 11.59 16.37
C GLN A 433 -4.13 12.47 17.33
N TRP A 434 -4.53 13.73 17.47
CA TRP A 434 -3.87 14.66 18.36
C TRP A 434 -3.96 14.23 19.83
N SER A 435 -5.10 13.69 20.28
CA SER A 435 -5.25 13.17 21.64
C SER A 435 -4.43 11.91 21.87
N ALA A 436 -4.31 11.03 20.90
CA ALA A 436 -3.47 9.84 20.98
C ALA A 436 -1.97 10.19 21.01
N TYR A 437 -1.54 11.15 20.18
CA TYR A 437 -0.20 11.69 20.21
C TYR A 437 0.21 12.26 21.58
N ARG A 438 -0.76 12.76 22.33
CA ARG A 438 -0.61 13.36 23.66
C ARG A 438 -1.09 12.48 24.79
N GLN A 439 -0.73 11.23 24.84
CA GLN A 439 -1.24 10.23 25.81
C GLN A 439 -1.40 10.69 27.27
N SER A 440 -0.83 11.82 27.66
CA SER A 440 -0.89 12.29 29.04
C SER A 440 -1.47 13.70 29.25
N SER A 441 -1.45 14.61 28.27
CA SER A 441 -1.57 16.03 28.61
C SER A 441 -2.96 16.66 28.46
N LEU A 442 -3.85 16.12 27.60
CA LEU A 442 -5.23 16.61 27.60
C LEU A 442 -6.02 16.08 28.80
N SER A 443 -5.65 14.88 29.27
CA SER A 443 -6.20 14.32 30.51
C SER A 443 -5.70 15.08 31.75
N GLU A 444 -4.45 15.54 31.76
CA GLU A 444 -3.88 16.33 32.84
C GLU A 444 -4.39 17.77 32.85
N LEU A 445 -4.69 18.33 31.66
CA LEU A 445 -5.14 19.73 31.51
C LEU A 445 -6.59 19.93 31.93
N LEU A 446 -7.41 18.93 31.81
CA LEU A 446 -8.84 19.05 32.11
C LEU A 446 -9.25 18.57 33.48
N THR A 447 -8.59 17.66 34.14
CA THR A 447 -8.89 17.23 35.53
C THR A 447 -8.03 16.10 36.06
N GLY A 448 -6.85 15.97 36.23
CA GLY A 448 -6.20 14.81 36.90
C GLY A 448 -6.75 13.40 36.54
N LYS A 449 -5.99 12.38 36.65
CA LYS A 449 -6.23 10.96 36.29
C LYS A 449 -7.70 10.57 36.03
N GLY A 450 -8.08 10.33 34.77
CA GLY A 450 -9.42 9.84 34.39
C GLY A 450 -10.12 10.62 33.26
N VAL A 451 -9.61 11.77 32.83
CA VAL A 451 -10.28 12.67 31.89
C VAL A 451 -10.03 12.32 30.42
N GLY A 452 -9.02 11.56 30.11
CA GLY A 452 -8.84 11.03 28.76
C GLY A 452 -10.08 10.26 28.29
N GLU A 453 -10.64 9.43 29.14
CA GLU A 453 -11.90 8.72 28.87
C GLU A 453 -13.11 9.66 28.85
N MET A 454 -13.19 10.61 29.76
CA MET A 454 -14.31 11.57 29.83
C MET A 454 -14.25 12.56 28.65
N GLY A 455 -13.08 13.00 28.21
CA GLY A 455 -12.92 13.82 27.01
C GLY A 455 -13.37 13.08 25.74
N ARG A 456 -13.08 11.79 25.64
CA ARG A 456 -13.60 10.92 24.57
C ARG A 456 -15.13 10.79 24.65
N HIS A 457 -15.70 10.61 25.82
CA HIS A 457 -17.16 10.54 26.02
C HIS A 457 -17.85 11.87 25.69
N VAL A 458 -17.25 13.01 26.09
CA VAL A 458 -17.77 14.35 25.75
C VAL A 458 -17.70 14.58 24.25
N ALA A 459 -16.60 14.22 23.59
CA ALA A 459 -16.49 14.29 22.14
C ALA A 459 -17.54 13.41 21.44
N LEU A 460 -17.81 12.23 21.96
CA LEU A 460 -18.85 11.31 21.46
C LEU A 460 -20.27 11.87 21.67
N ILE A 461 -20.54 12.49 22.83
CA ILE A 461 -21.83 13.15 23.13
C ILE A 461 -22.03 14.34 22.17
N LEU A 462 -21.02 15.17 22.00
CA LEU A 462 -21.06 16.28 21.04
C LEU A 462 -21.26 15.79 19.60
N PHE A 463 -20.72 14.62 19.27
CA PHE A 463 -20.92 14.00 17.96
C PHE A 463 -22.34 13.45 17.79
N ALA A 464 -22.86 12.77 18.78
CA ALA A 464 -24.26 12.32 18.79
C ALA A 464 -25.21 13.52 18.70
N ALA A 465 -24.91 14.61 19.42
CA ALA A 465 -25.67 15.86 19.33
C ALA A 465 -25.59 16.48 17.92
N ALA A 466 -24.42 16.53 17.30
CA ALA A 466 -24.24 17.02 15.94
C ALA A 466 -24.93 16.12 14.91
N ALA A 467 -24.92 14.80 15.09
CA ALA A 467 -25.65 13.85 14.26
C ALA A 467 -27.17 14.03 14.40
N LEU A 468 -27.68 14.30 15.62
CA LEU A 468 -29.09 14.59 15.90
C LEU A 468 -29.49 15.94 15.29
N VAL A 469 -28.64 16.96 15.40
CA VAL A 469 -28.85 18.27 14.76
C VAL A 469 -28.82 18.13 13.23
N GLY A 470 -27.88 17.36 12.69
CA GLY A 470 -27.83 17.02 11.26
C GLY A 470 -29.08 16.25 10.80
N ALA A 471 -29.58 15.31 11.62
CA ALA A 471 -30.85 14.64 11.38
C ALA A 471 -32.05 15.62 11.44
N GLY A 472 -32.01 16.65 12.31
CA GLY A 472 -33.02 17.69 12.38
C GLY A 472 -33.14 18.57 11.13
N MET A 473 -32.14 18.53 10.24
CA MET A 473 -32.14 19.24 8.96
C MET A 473 -32.71 18.42 7.80
N VAL A 474 -32.97 17.13 8.02
CA VAL A 474 -33.73 16.30 7.09
C VAL A 474 -35.21 16.68 7.24
N ASN A 475 -35.92 16.82 6.12
CA ASN A 475 -37.34 17.16 6.12
C ASN A 475 -38.09 16.25 7.13
N PRO A 476 -38.76 16.83 8.16
CA PRO A 476 -39.38 16.08 9.26
C PRO A 476 -40.44 15.06 8.83
N ASP A 477 -41.03 15.22 7.65
CA ASP A 477 -42.05 14.34 7.11
C ASP A 477 -41.57 13.05 6.48
N THR A 478 -40.25 12.85 6.42
CA THR A 478 -39.68 11.66 5.77
C THR A 478 -39.47 10.51 6.76
N ARG A 479 -39.71 9.24 6.30
CA ARG A 479 -39.38 8.04 7.08
C ARG A 479 -37.88 8.02 7.47
N LEU A 480 -37.02 8.61 6.63
CA LEU A 480 -35.59 8.74 6.88
C LEU A 480 -35.31 9.67 8.07
N PHE A 481 -36.04 10.78 8.24
CA PHE A 481 -35.91 11.66 9.41
C PHE A 481 -36.22 10.91 10.69
N ARG A 482 -37.34 10.16 10.72
CA ARG A 482 -37.71 9.34 11.87
C ARG A 482 -36.68 8.28 12.19
N PHE A 483 -36.16 7.61 11.16
CA PHE A 483 -35.10 6.61 11.31
C PHE A 483 -33.81 7.21 11.84
N LEU A 484 -33.30 8.32 11.25
CA LEU A 484 -32.07 9.00 11.68
C LEU A 484 -32.21 9.60 13.08
N ARG A 485 -33.39 10.13 13.43
CA ARG A 485 -33.69 10.66 14.76
C ARG A 485 -33.71 9.54 15.80
N LEU A 486 -34.43 8.45 15.52
CA LEU A 486 -34.48 7.27 16.40
C LEU A 486 -33.09 6.60 16.47
N GLY A 487 -32.39 6.46 15.36
CA GLY A 487 -31.04 5.94 15.32
C GLY A 487 -30.04 6.82 16.10
N GLY A 488 -30.17 8.15 15.99
CA GLY A 488 -29.36 9.09 16.75
C GLY A 488 -29.63 9.02 18.26
N PHE A 489 -30.89 8.90 18.66
CA PHE A 489 -31.25 8.69 20.09
C PHE A 489 -30.83 7.32 20.60
N ALA A 490 -31.02 6.26 19.81
CA ALA A 490 -30.56 4.91 20.16
C ALA A 490 -29.04 4.87 20.31
N LEU A 491 -28.32 5.55 19.42
CA LEU A 491 -26.86 5.64 19.44
C LEU A 491 -26.39 6.47 20.65
N ALA A 492 -27.01 7.60 20.95
CA ALA A 492 -26.72 8.38 22.15
C ALA A 492 -26.98 7.55 23.42
N GLY A 493 -28.09 6.78 23.44
CA GLY A 493 -28.39 5.83 24.52
C GLY A 493 -27.33 4.72 24.65
N LEU A 494 -26.88 4.14 23.53
CA LEU A 494 -25.81 3.14 23.52
C LEU A 494 -24.46 3.72 24.00
N ILE A 495 -24.14 4.97 23.66
CA ILE A 495 -22.94 5.67 24.14
C ILE A 495 -23.00 5.84 25.66
N ILE A 496 -24.14 6.28 26.17
CA ILE A 496 -24.35 6.47 27.62
C ILE A 496 -24.28 5.12 28.33
N LEU A 497 -24.97 4.10 27.81
CA LEU A 497 -24.94 2.73 28.36
C LEU A 497 -23.53 2.12 28.30
N ASN A 498 -22.81 2.34 27.24
CA ASN A 498 -21.42 1.87 27.12
C ASN A 498 -20.49 2.63 28.09
N GLY A 499 -20.65 3.95 28.23
CA GLY A 499 -19.93 4.73 29.24
C GLY A 499 -20.22 4.26 30.67
N LEU A 500 -21.47 3.97 30.95
CA LEU A 500 -21.87 3.39 32.23
C LEU A 500 -21.32 1.97 32.44
N TRP A 501 -21.33 1.16 31.38
CA TRP A 501 -20.77 -0.19 31.38
C TRP A 501 -19.27 -0.18 31.59
N VAL A 502 -18.52 0.66 30.91
CA VAL A 502 -17.06 0.84 31.09
C VAL A 502 -16.80 1.29 32.53
N TYR A 503 -17.54 2.26 33.05
CA TYR A 503 -17.44 2.70 34.46
C TYR A 503 -17.68 1.58 35.44
N LEU A 504 -18.67 0.73 35.20
CA LEU A 504 -19.00 -0.43 36.06
C LEU A 504 -18.01 -1.58 35.88
N SER A 505 -17.46 -1.78 34.67
CA SER A 505 -16.50 -2.86 34.34
C SER A 505 -15.07 -2.56 34.79
N THR A 506 -14.67 -1.30 34.93
CA THR A 506 -13.39 -0.93 35.56
C THR A 506 -13.34 -1.29 37.04
N GLN A 507 -14.48 -1.54 37.65
CA GLN A 507 -14.57 -2.09 39.02
C GLN A 507 -14.50 -3.63 39.05
N THR A 508 -14.62 -4.32 37.91
CA THR A 508 -14.60 -5.79 37.80
C THR A 508 -13.78 -6.23 36.56
N SER A 509 -12.54 -6.57 36.78
CA SER A 509 -11.45 -6.73 35.79
C SER A 509 -11.59 -7.85 34.72
N LYS A 510 -12.75 -8.20 34.16
CA LYS A 510 -12.88 -9.43 33.35
C LYS A 510 -13.77 -9.39 32.10
N MET A 511 -14.15 -8.27 31.50
CA MET A 511 -14.92 -8.33 30.23
C MET A 511 -14.29 -7.51 29.09
N PRO A 512 -14.22 -8.07 27.84
CA PRO A 512 -13.80 -7.30 26.69
C PRO A 512 -14.85 -6.24 26.36
N GLY A 513 -14.54 -4.98 26.59
CA GLY A 513 -15.38 -3.85 26.22
C GLY A 513 -15.46 -3.70 24.68
N LEU A 514 -16.61 -3.28 24.17
CA LEU A 514 -16.68 -2.73 22.80
C LEU A 514 -15.64 -1.61 22.68
N PRO A 515 -14.83 -1.57 21.61
CA PRO A 515 -13.81 -0.54 21.44
C PRO A 515 -14.49 0.84 21.30
N VAL A 516 -14.61 1.55 22.42
CA VAL A 516 -15.19 2.90 22.49
C VAL A 516 -14.48 3.84 21.53
N ASP A 517 -13.19 3.57 21.27
CA ASP A 517 -12.33 4.33 20.38
C ASP A 517 -12.71 4.23 18.89
N ALA A 518 -13.40 3.16 18.49
CA ALA A 518 -13.88 2.99 17.12
C ALA A 518 -15.24 3.69 16.87
N LEU A 519 -15.92 4.11 17.91
CA LEU A 519 -17.25 4.72 17.81
C LEU A 519 -17.24 6.04 17.02
N PRO A 520 -16.25 6.96 17.15
CA PRO A 520 -16.16 8.16 16.32
C PRO A 520 -16.11 7.85 14.83
N LEU A 521 -15.33 6.84 14.44
CA LEU A 521 -15.21 6.43 13.05
C LEU A 521 -16.51 5.79 12.54
N PHE A 522 -17.16 4.96 13.34
CA PHE A 522 -18.46 4.39 13.02
C PHE A 522 -19.52 5.48 12.82
N LEU A 523 -19.56 6.48 13.69
CA LEU A 523 -20.48 7.61 13.57
C LEU A 523 -20.16 8.47 12.34
N ALA A 524 -18.88 8.72 12.06
CA ALA A 524 -18.45 9.39 10.84
C ALA A 524 -18.91 8.61 9.59
N THR A 525 -18.83 7.27 9.63
CA THR A 525 -19.32 6.39 8.56
C THR A 525 -20.84 6.55 8.37
N VAL A 526 -21.61 6.52 9.45
CA VAL A 526 -23.06 6.70 9.41
C VAL A 526 -23.42 8.08 8.86
N CYS A 527 -22.73 9.14 9.29
CA CYS A 527 -22.91 10.49 8.77
C CYS A 527 -22.56 10.59 7.29
N LEU A 528 -21.46 9.99 6.86
CA LEU A 528 -21.09 9.92 5.45
C LEU A 528 -22.20 9.24 4.63
N VAL A 529 -22.62 8.06 5.04
CA VAL A 529 -23.71 7.30 4.37
C VAL A 529 -24.99 8.13 4.31
N ALA A 530 -25.36 8.78 5.40
CA ALA A 530 -26.56 9.64 5.45
C ALA A 530 -26.46 10.83 4.47
N VAL A 531 -25.30 11.51 4.42
CA VAL A 531 -25.03 12.60 3.47
C VAL A 531 -25.12 12.09 2.05
N LEU A 532 -24.48 10.97 1.74
CA LEU A 532 -24.46 10.37 0.41
C LEU A 532 -25.88 9.96 -0.06
N VAL A 533 -26.65 9.29 0.85
CA VAL A 533 -28.05 8.88 0.55
C VAL A 533 -28.97 10.09 0.34
N ARG A 534 -28.78 11.16 1.13
CA ARG A 534 -29.59 12.37 0.96
C ARG A 534 -29.23 13.07 -0.36
N THR A 535 -27.94 13.14 -0.68
CA THR A 535 -27.47 13.75 -1.93
C THR A 535 -28.07 13.04 -3.15
N ALA A 536 -28.16 11.70 -3.10
CA ALA A 536 -28.74 10.89 -4.17
C ALA A 536 -30.19 11.22 -4.54
N ARG A 537 -30.97 11.82 -3.62
CA ARG A 537 -32.39 12.13 -3.86
C ARG A 537 -32.66 13.51 -4.46
N ARG A 538 -31.70 14.43 -4.44
CA ARG A 538 -31.96 15.84 -4.78
C ARG A 538 -31.18 16.38 -5.99
N TRP A 539 -30.10 15.69 -6.49
CA TRP A 539 -29.11 16.37 -7.29
C TRP A 539 -28.45 15.45 -8.34
N GLU A 540 -29.01 15.38 -9.51
CA GLU A 540 -28.40 14.61 -10.60
C GLU A 540 -27.12 15.27 -11.14
N ASP A 541 -27.02 16.60 -11.18
CA ASP A 541 -25.91 17.31 -11.83
C ASP A 541 -24.67 17.58 -10.95
N VAL A 542 -24.80 17.60 -9.62
CA VAL A 542 -23.70 17.90 -8.68
C VAL A 542 -23.21 16.66 -7.93
N LEU A 543 -23.86 15.54 -8.15
CA LEU A 543 -23.68 14.32 -7.36
C LEU A 543 -22.31 13.67 -7.53
N TRP A 544 -21.79 13.63 -8.73
CA TRP A 544 -20.59 12.86 -9.04
C TRP A 544 -19.31 13.36 -8.34
N PRO A 545 -19.04 14.69 -8.22
CA PRO A 545 -17.88 15.14 -7.46
C PRO A 545 -17.94 14.73 -5.98
N VAL A 546 -19.14 14.84 -5.38
CA VAL A 546 -19.38 14.44 -3.98
C VAL A 546 -19.16 12.94 -3.80
N ALA A 547 -19.69 12.12 -4.73
CA ALA A 547 -19.58 10.67 -4.69
C ALA A 547 -18.14 10.15 -4.74
N PHE A 548 -17.20 10.92 -5.32
CA PHE A 548 -15.78 10.58 -5.37
C PHE A 548 -14.99 11.24 -4.24
N VAL A 549 -15.16 12.55 -4.03
CA VAL A 549 -14.32 13.33 -3.09
C VAL A 549 -14.56 12.93 -1.65
N PHE A 550 -15.83 12.82 -1.23
CA PHE A 550 -16.14 12.53 0.18
C PHE A 550 -15.67 11.13 0.61
N PRO A 551 -15.96 10.05 -0.14
CA PRO A 551 -15.43 8.75 0.20
C PRO A 551 -13.91 8.68 0.17
N ALA A 552 -13.26 9.37 -0.79
CA ALA A 552 -11.80 9.40 -0.87
C ALA A 552 -11.18 10.10 0.35
N LEU A 553 -11.71 11.25 0.77
CA LEU A 553 -11.24 11.94 1.97
C LEU A 553 -11.54 11.15 3.24
N TYR A 554 -12.68 10.48 3.31
CA TYR A 554 -12.97 9.57 4.40
C TYR A 554 -11.97 8.39 4.45
N LEU A 555 -11.64 7.82 3.29
CA LEU A 555 -10.63 6.76 3.20
C LEU A 555 -9.26 7.25 3.67
N PHE A 556 -8.88 8.49 3.33
CA PHE A 556 -7.66 9.12 3.84
C PHE A 556 -7.67 9.20 5.37
N LEU A 557 -8.76 9.71 5.96
CA LEU A 557 -8.92 9.79 7.40
C LEU A 557 -8.95 8.41 8.06
N LEU A 558 -9.58 7.44 7.42
CA LEU A 558 -9.59 6.05 7.87
C LEU A 558 -8.16 5.51 7.92
N ALA A 559 -7.38 5.70 6.87
CA ALA A 559 -6.00 5.27 6.80
C ALA A 559 -5.09 5.95 7.83
N CYS A 560 -5.42 7.17 8.27
CA CYS A 560 -4.73 7.86 9.36
C CYS A 560 -5.06 7.32 10.76
N ASN A 561 -6.20 6.65 10.93
CA ASN A 561 -6.70 6.24 12.24
C ASN A 561 -6.77 4.72 12.44
N VAL A 562 -6.78 3.97 11.35
CA VAL A 562 -6.84 2.51 11.37
C VAL A 562 -5.56 1.95 10.78
N LEU A 563 -4.83 1.18 11.55
CA LEU A 563 -3.61 0.54 11.09
C LEU A 563 -3.95 -0.81 10.44
N PHE A 564 -3.44 -1.01 9.23
CA PHE A 564 -3.48 -2.30 8.56
C PHE A 564 -2.21 -3.07 8.91
N ALA A 565 -2.32 -3.98 9.87
CA ALA A 565 -1.19 -4.82 10.24
C ALA A 565 -0.89 -5.87 9.14
N PRO A 566 0.34 -6.35 9.07
CA PRO A 566 1.44 -6.06 9.98
C PRO A 566 2.28 -4.83 9.59
N SER A 567 2.08 -4.25 8.42
CA SER A 567 2.92 -3.15 7.95
C SER A 567 2.18 -1.81 7.90
N PRO A 568 2.63 -0.80 8.66
CA PRO A 568 2.08 0.56 8.58
C PRO A 568 2.17 1.19 7.19
N TRP A 569 3.14 0.79 6.38
CA TRP A 569 3.31 1.25 5.00
C TRP A 569 2.10 0.97 4.10
N ASP A 570 1.33 -0.06 4.42
CA ASP A 570 0.14 -0.42 3.66
C ASP A 570 -0.92 0.67 3.67
N ASN A 571 -0.99 1.44 4.74
CA ASN A 571 -1.90 2.58 4.86
C ASN A 571 -1.57 3.71 3.88
N THR A 572 -0.29 3.95 3.60
CA THR A 572 0.13 5.01 2.65
C THR A 572 -0.39 4.75 1.24
N LYS A 573 -0.56 3.48 0.87
CA LYS A 573 -1.13 3.07 -0.43
C LYS A 573 -2.58 3.53 -0.58
N MET A 574 -3.37 3.45 0.50
CA MET A 574 -4.76 3.95 0.50
C MET A 574 -4.81 5.48 0.52
N MET A 575 -3.92 6.13 1.27
CA MET A 575 -3.79 7.59 1.26
C MET A 575 -3.47 8.12 -0.13
N LEU A 576 -2.54 7.46 -0.85
CA LEU A 576 -2.23 7.82 -2.23
C LEU A 576 -3.46 7.76 -3.13
N TRP A 577 -4.23 6.66 -3.05
CA TRP A 577 -5.45 6.54 -3.83
C TRP A 577 -6.45 7.65 -3.51
N ALA A 578 -6.63 7.98 -2.23
CA ALA A 578 -7.50 9.08 -1.82
C ALA A 578 -7.06 10.41 -2.46
N VAL A 579 -5.76 10.69 -2.44
CA VAL A 579 -5.19 11.87 -3.07
C VAL A 579 -5.43 11.88 -4.57
N LEU A 580 -5.12 10.79 -5.28
CA LEU A 580 -5.29 10.69 -6.73
C LEU A 580 -6.75 10.84 -7.16
N ILE A 581 -7.68 10.27 -6.38
CA ILE A 581 -9.11 10.40 -6.65
C ILE A 581 -9.55 11.86 -6.55
N VAL A 582 -9.06 12.60 -5.57
CA VAL A 582 -9.44 14.00 -5.31
C VAL A 582 -8.80 14.99 -6.29
N MET A 583 -7.64 14.68 -6.85
CA MET A 583 -6.85 15.61 -7.69
C MET A 583 -7.63 16.29 -8.83
N PRO A 584 -8.38 15.59 -9.70
CA PRO A 584 -9.12 16.26 -10.79
C PRO A 584 -10.10 17.30 -10.25
N PHE A 585 -10.75 16.98 -9.13
CA PHE A 585 -11.76 17.85 -8.53
C PHE A 585 -11.14 19.08 -7.86
N LEU A 586 -9.95 18.95 -7.28
CA LEU A 586 -9.17 20.10 -6.79
C LEU A 586 -8.91 21.10 -7.90
N TRP A 587 -8.54 20.61 -9.08
CA TRP A 587 -8.31 21.48 -10.23
C TRP A 587 -9.62 22.04 -10.78
N GLU A 588 -10.55 21.18 -11.18
CA GLU A 588 -11.76 21.56 -11.90
C GLU A 588 -12.72 22.43 -11.06
N GLN A 589 -12.88 22.10 -9.78
CA GLN A 589 -13.86 22.74 -8.91
C GLN A 589 -13.32 23.91 -8.10
N LEU A 590 -11.99 23.94 -7.83
CA LEU A 590 -11.40 24.94 -6.95
C LEU A 590 -10.31 25.76 -7.64
N LEU A 591 -9.16 25.16 -7.97
CA LEU A 591 -7.95 25.90 -8.33
C LEU A 591 -8.06 26.62 -9.69
N VAL A 592 -8.75 26.04 -10.67
CA VAL A 592 -8.92 26.68 -12.00
C VAL A 592 -9.58 28.06 -11.89
N ARG A 593 -10.45 28.26 -10.90
CA ARG A 593 -11.22 29.49 -10.67
C ARG A 593 -10.44 30.57 -9.93
N TRP A 594 -9.24 30.22 -9.39
CA TRP A 594 -8.43 31.18 -8.64
C TRP A 594 -7.71 32.15 -9.57
N PRO A 595 -7.48 33.40 -9.14
CA PRO A 595 -6.60 34.34 -9.83
C PRO A 595 -5.20 33.75 -10.05
N PHE A 596 -4.53 34.18 -11.10
CA PHE A 596 -3.24 33.61 -11.53
C PHE A 596 -2.23 33.48 -10.36
N TRP A 597 -2.01 34.54 -9.62
CA TRP A 597 -1.00 34.55 -8.55
C TRP A 597 -1.33 33.62 -7.37
N ARG A 598 -2.60 33.54 -6.98
CA ARG A 598 -3.03 32.58 -5.95
C ARG A 598 -2.87 31.14 -6.43
N LYS A 599 -3.22 30.89 -7.67
CA LYS A 599 -3.05 29.59 -8.32
C LYS A 599 -1.57 29.21 -8.39
N ALA A 600 -0.72 30.11 -8.88
CA ALA A 600 0.72 29.88 -9.00
C ALA A 600 1.37 29.61 -7.61
N GLY A 601 1.01 30.39 -6.60
CA GLY A 601 1.48 30.18 -5.22
C GLY A 601 1.03 28.81 -4.67
N ALA A 602 -0.22 28.43 -4.88
CA ALA A 602 -0.72 27.13 -4.43
C ALA A 602 -0.01 25.95 -5.15
N LEU A 603 0.17 26.04 -6.46
CA LEU A 603 0.91 25.04 -7.23
C LEU A 603 2.36 24.91 -6.78
N PHE A 604 3.02 26.04 -6.51
CA PHE A 604 4.37 26.04 -5.99
C PHE A 604 4.45 25.36 -4.62
N LEU A 605 3.58 25.70 -3.68
CA LEU A 605 3.54 25.09 -2.35
C LEU A 605 3.16 23.60 -2.38
N LEU A 606 2.31 23.18 -3.33
CA LEU A 606 1.92 21.77 -3.48
C LEU A 606 3.01 20.90 -4.10
N PHE A 607 3.79 21.45 -5.05
CA PHE A 607 4.62 20.61 -5.94
C PHE A 607 6.13 20.81 -5.77
N PHE A 608 6.60 21.94 -5.25
CA PHE A 608 8.03 22.21 -5.14
C PHE A 608 8.76 21.16 -4.28
N SER A 609 8.27 20.92 -3.09
CA SER A 609 8.91 19.99 -2.14
C SER A 609 8.98 18.56 -2.68
N GLY A 610 7.89 18.06 -3.25
CA GLY A 610 7.87 16.73 -3.85
C GLY A 610 8.75 16.65 -5.10
N GLY A 611 8.82 17.71 -5.89
CA GLY A 611 9.73 17.82 -7.04
C GLY A 611 11.19 17.72 -6.62
N VAL A 612 11.58 18.43 -5.56
CA VAL A 612 12.95 18.34 -5.00
C VAL A 612 13.23 16.91 -4.50
N GLY A 613 12.29 16.31 -3.75
CA GLY A 613 12.43 14.92 -3.29
C GLY A 613 12.55 13.91 -4.44
N LEU A 614 11.80 14.13 -5.53
CA LEU A 614 11.90 13.29 -6.72
C LEU A 614 13.28 13.41 -7.39
N LEU A 615 13.78 14.63 -7.56
CA LEU A 615 15.11 14.86 -8.15
C LEU A 615 16.20 14.24 -7.28
N GLY A 616 16.14 14.41 -5.96
CA GLY A 616 17.08 13.81 -5.03
C GLY A 616 17.10 12.29 -5.11
N GLY A 617 15.91 11.66 -5.08
CA GLY A 617 15.79 10.21 -5.15
C GLY A 617 16.22 9.60 -6.48
N LEU A 618 16.15 10.34 -7.60
CA LEU A 618 16.64 9.91 -8.90
C LEU A 618 18.15 10.19 -9.12
N GLY A 619 18.71 11.15 -8.39
CA GLY A 619 20.07 11.65 -8.61
C GLY A 619 21.08 11.29 -7.52
N SER A 620 20.63 10.83 -6.35
CA SER A 620 21.44 10.71 -5.13
C SER A 620 22.62 9.74 -5.22
N GLN A 621 22.64 8.86 -6.25
CA GLN A 621 23.81 7.99 -6.48
C GLN A 621 24.07 7.75 -7.97
N GLN A 622 25.16 8.32 -8.45
CA GLN A 622 25.58 8.16 -9.84
C GLN A 622 25.94 6.71 -10.21
N HIS A 623 26.33 5.89 -9.22
CA HIS A 623 26.83 4.52 -9.42
C HIS A 623 25.81 3.42 -9.07
N GLY A 624 24.63 3.76 -8.57
CA GLY A 624 23.64 2.80 -8.11
C GLY A 624 24.08 1.99 -6.88
N TYR A 625 23.22 1.08 -6.45
CA TYR A 625 23.44 0.19 -5.30
C TYR A 625 23.58 -1.24 -5.78
N THR A 626 24.61 -1.95 -5.33
CA THR A 626 24.87 -3.34 -5.69
C THR A 626 23.91 -4.28 -4.92
N ILE A 627 23.19 -5.13 -5.66
CA ILE A 627 22.37 -6.23 -5.11
C ILE A 627 23.23 -7.49 -4.99
N ALA A 628 23.97 -7.83 -6.05
CA ALA A 628 24.72 -9.07 -6.12
C ALA A 628 25.96 -8.94 -7.03
N ARG A 629 26.90 -9.84 -6.85
CA ARG A 629 28.04 -10.03 -7.75
C ARG A 629 27.77 -11.22 -8.67
N GLY A 630 27.98 -11.04 -9.98
CA GLY A 630 27.72 -12.08 -10.98
C GLY A 630 28.53 -13.35 -10.74
N SER A 631 29.83 -13.20 -10.45
CA SER A 631 30.71 -14.35 -10.15
C SER A 631 30.23 -15.19 -8.97
N GLU A 632 29.70 -14.53 -7.93
CA GLU A 632 29.14 -15.21 -6.76
C GLU A 632 27.83 -15.91 -7.11
N LEU A 633 26.93 -15.24 -7.85
CA LEU A 633 25.68 -15.86 -8.33
C LEU A 633 25.93 -17.09 -9.18
N ASP A 634 26.91 -17.04 -10.10
CA ASP A 634 27.25 -18.16 -10.98
C ASP A 634 27.77 -19.37 -10.18
N LEU A 635 28.62 -19.12 -9.17
CA LEU A 635 29.16 -20.15 -8.29
C LEU A 635 28.07 -20.80 -7.42
N VAL A 636 27.19 -19.97 -6.85
CA VAL A 636 26.06 -20.46 -6.04
C VAL A 636 25.08 -21.21 -6.91
N GLN A 637 24.75 -20.70 -8.11
CA GLN A 637 23.84 -21.35 -9.03
C GLN A 637 24.38 -22.73 -9.47
N ALA A 638 25.69 -22.84 -9.75
CA ALA A 638 26.32 -24.11 -10.07
C ALA A 638 26.28 -25.10 -8.88
N ALA A 639 26.51 -24.61 -7.66
CA ALA A 639 26.43 -25.43 -6.45
C ALA A 639 25.04 -26.02 -6.23
N VAL A 640 24.00 -25.19 -6.33
CA VAL A 640 22.62 -25.62 -6.03
C VAL A 640 21.96 -26.41 -7.16
N GLN A 641 22.56 -26.53 -8.34
CA GLN A 641 22.07 -27.44 -9.39
C GLN A 641 22.08 -28.92 -8.95
N LYS A 642 22.94 -29.26 -7.98
CA LYS A 642 23.08 -30.63 -7.46
C LYS A 642 21.95 -31.06 -6.51
N ILE A 643 21.13 -30.14 -6.06
CA ILE A 643 20.00 -30.41 -5.15
C ILE A 643 18.67 -30.08 -5.81
N PRO A 644 17.58 -30.78 -5.43
CA PRO A 644 16.24 -30.49 -5.95
C PRO A 644 15.82 -29.04 -5.64
N ARG A 645 15.08 -28.42 -6.56
CA ARG A 645 14.58 -27.05 -6.36
C ARG A 645 13.53 -26.94 -5.25
N SER A 646 12.88 -28.04 -4.93
CA SER A 646 11.89 -28.14 -3.85
C SER A 646 12.51 -28.08 -2.45
N GLU A 647 13.80 -28.30 -2.33
CA GLU A 647 14.48 -28.32 -1.04
C GLU A 647 14.63 -26.93 -0.45
N THR A 648 14.49 -26.85 0.87
CA THR A 648 14.75 -25.66 1.67
C THR A 648 16.18 -25.71 2.20
N ILE A 649 16.89 -24.60 2.17
CA ILE A 649 18.29 -24.49 2.55
C ILE A 649 18.40 -23.61 3.81
N ALA A 650 19.15 -24.05 4.81
CA ALA A 650 19.54 -23.20 5.93
C ALA A 650 20.67 -22.27 5.50
N ALA A 651 20.47 -20.96 5.63
CA ALA A 651 21.41 -19.92 5.25
C ALA A 651 21.11 -18.61 6.00
N ALA A 652 21.96 -17.59 5.84
CA ALA A 652 21.78 -16.29 6.46
C ALA A 652 20.49 -15.59 5.96
N PRO A 653 19.70 -14.99 6.88
CA PRO A 653 18.41 -14.38 6.55
C PRO A 653 18.59 -12.97 5.99
N GLU A 654 19.23 -12.86 4.82
CA GLU A 654 19.48 -11.61 4.13
C GLU A 654 18.53 -11.40 2.94
N TYR A 655 18.20 -10.12 2.62
CA TYR A 655 17.26 -9.79 1.55
C TYR A 655 17.79 -10.12 0.15
N ASN A 656 19.09 -10.09 -0.03
CA ASN A 656 19.78 -10.31 -1.30
C ASN A 656 20.66 -11.56 -1.30
N HIS A 657 20.37 -12.53 -0.46
CA HIS A 657 21.16 -13.77 -0.39
C HIS A 657 21.22 -14.43 -1.78
N PRO A 658 22.42 -14.84 -2.28
CA PRO A 658 22.58 -15.40 -3.61
C PRO A 658 21.70 -16.63 -3.91
N LEU A 659 21.40 -17.45 -2.89
CA LEU A 659 20.46 -18.58 -2.99
C LEU A 659 19.04 -18.10 -3.37
N LEU A 660 18.53 -17.04 -2.71
CA LEU A 660 17.23 -16.46 -3.03
C LEU A 660 17.21 -15.92 -4.46
N LEU A 661 18.25 -15.18 -4.84
CA LEU A 661 18.38 -14.62 -6.20
C LEU A 661 18.55 -15.71 -7.27
N SER A 662 18.92 -16.93 -6.87
CA SER A 662 18.94 -18.13 -7.72
C SER A 662 17.61 -18.91 -7.70
N GLY A 663 16.56 -18.39 -7.11
CA GLY A 663 15.23 -19.01 -7.01
C GLY A 663 15.14 -20.19 -6.05
N ARG A 664 16.04 -20.26 -5.05
CA ARG A 664 16.01 -21.27 -3.98
C ARG A 664 15.24 -20.79 -2.78
N ARG A 665 14.77 -21.74 -1.97
CA ARG A 665 14.01 -21.47 -0.76
C ARG A 665 14.94 -21.49 0.44
N LEU A 666 14.82 -20.51 1.32
CA LEU A 666 15.49 -20.49 2.61
C LEU A 666 14.53 -20.84 3.74
N VAL A 667 15.08 -21.31 4.85
CA VAL A 667 14.33 -21.48 6.10
C VAL A 667 13.68 -20.17 6.52
N LEU A 668 14.45 -19.11 6.52
CA LEU A 668 14.04 -17.76 6.86
C LEU A 668 14.80 -16.78 5.94
N GLY A 669 14.07 -15.97 5.22
CA GLY A 669 14.62 -14.82 4.51
C GLY A 669 14.73 -13.61 5.43
N TYR A 670 14.91 -12.43 4.83
CA TYR A 670 15.05 -11.18 5.57
C TYR A 670 13.86 -10.93 6.51
N PRO A 671 14.08 -10.85 7.84
CA PRO A 671 13.01 -10.80 8.82
C PRO A 671 11.96 -9.71 8.58
N PRO A 672 12.31 -8.45 8.23
CA PRO A 672 11.31 -7.43 7.91
C PRO A 672 10.38 -7.79 6.75
N HIS A 673 10.86 -8.50 5.71
CA HIS A 673 10.00 -8.97 4.62
C HIS A 673 9.03 -10.04 5.12
N VAL A 674 9.52 -11.02 5.87
CA VAL A 674 8.69 -12.11 6.42
C VAL A 674 7.59 -11.55 7.33
N GLN A 675 7.94 -10.61 8.22
CA GLN A 675 6.98 -9.93 9.09
C GLN A 675 5.97 -9.10 8.28
N SER A 676 6.40 -8.38 7.24
CA SER A 676 5.48 -7.62 6.38
C SER A 676 4.49 -8.50 5.61
N HIS A 677 4.82 -9.78 5.42
CA HIS A 677 3.91 -10.79 4.86
C HIS A 677 2.96 -11.39 5.91
N GLY A 678 3.07 -11.00 7.18
CA GLY A 678 2.23 -11.48 8.28
C GLY A 678 2.63 -12.85 8.80
N LEU A 679 3.90 -13.24 8.64
CA LEU A 679 4.42 -14.53 9.05
C LEU A 679 5.26 -14.40 10.33
N PRO A 680 5.15 -15.33 11.32
CA PRO A 680 5.89 -15.28 12.57
C PRO A 680 7.33 -15.72 12.35
N ILE A 681 8.30 -14.95 12.88
CA ILE A 681 9.72 -15.25 12.65
C ILE A 681 10.39 -15.93 13.84
N HIS A 682 9.93 -15.69 15.06
CA HIS A 682 10.69 -16.02 16.28
C HIS A 682 11.08 -17.49 16.41
N TRP A 683 10.16 -18.40 16.10
CA TRP A 683 10.44 -19.82 16.15
C TRP A 683 11.50 -20.23 15.11
N HIS A 684 11.32 -19.81 13.84
CA HIS A 684 12.28 -20.10 12.76
C HIS A 684 13.65 -19.48 13.04
N GLU A 685 13.68 -18.25 13.52
CA GLU A 685 14.90 -17.53 13.87
C GLU A 685 15.64 -18.23 15.01
N GLY A 686 14.93 -18.64 16.06
CA GLY A 686 15.52 -19.39 17.18
C GLY A 686 16.11 -20.72 16.74
N ARG A 687 15.36 -21.53 15.98
CA ARG A 687 15.83 -22.82 15.48
C ARG A 687 16.95 -22.68 14.44
N LEU A 688 16.86 -21.70 13.55
CA LEU A 688 17.93 -21.41 12.59
C LEU A 688 19.22 -21.00 13.32
N ASN A 689 19.13 -20.17 14.36
CA ASN A 689 20.29 -19.80 15.16
C ASN A 689 20.93 -21.00 15.85
N THR A 690 20.15 -21.92 16.47
CA THR A 690 20.63 -23.16 17.05
C THR A 690 21.40 -24.03 16.04
N LEU A 691 20.83 -24.19 14.84
CA LEU A 691 21.42 -24.93 13.74
C LEU A 691 22.76 -24.29 13.30
N MET A 692 22.69 -23.00 12.91
CA MET A 692 23.81 -22.30 12.29
C MET A 692 24.96 -22.00 13.28
N ASN A 693 24.67 -21.84 14.57
CA ASN A 693 25.70 -21.77 15.61
C ASN A 693 26.37 -23.13 15.91
N GLY A 694 25.81 -24.24 15.41
CA GLY A 694 26.29 -25.58 15.68
C GLY A 694 26.21 -25.94 17.17
N GLU A 695 25.12 -25.54 17.85
CA GLU A 695 24.81 -25.89 19.23
C GLU A 695 24.58 -27.41 19.38
N ASP A 696 24.56 -27.91 20.58
CA ASP A 696 24.44 -29.35 20.83
C ASP A 696 23.14 -29.97 20.23
N GLU A 697 22.08 -29.17 20.14
CA GLU A 697 20.78 -29.53 19.57
C GLU A 697 20.63 -29.25 18.07
N TRP A 698 21.70 -28.95 17.35
CA TRP A 698 21.61 -28.54 15.93
C TRP A 698 20.88 -29.57 15.04
N ARG A 699 21.03 -30.89 15.34
CA ARG A 699 20.33 -31.95 14.58
C ARG A 699 18.83 -31.92 14.81
N ILE A 700 18.41 -31.66 16.06
CA ILE A 700 16.99 -31.51 16.41
C ILE A 700 16.43 -30.27 15.67
N ALA A 701 17.17 -29.17 15.73
CA ALA A 701 16.77 -27.93 15.03
C ALA A 701 16.66 -28.15 13.51
N ALA A 702 17.59 -28.84 12.87
CA ALA A 702 17.53 -29.18 11.45
C ALA A 702 16.29 -30.03 11.11
N ALA A 703 16.00 -31.05 11.92
CA ALA A 703 14.84 -31.92 11.74
C ALA A 703 13.51 -31.17 11.93
N GLU A 704 13.41 -30.33 12.97
CA GLU A 704 12.21 -29.52 13.22
C GLU A 704 11.97 -28.47 12.13
N LEU A 705 13.04 -27.90 11.55
CA LEU A 705 12.96 -27.01 10.40
C LEU A 705 12.69 -27.73 9.08
N GLY A 706 12.77 -29.06 9.05
CA GLY A 706 12.65 -29.87 7.84
C GLY A 706 13.77 -29.57 6.83
N VAL A 707 14.97 -29.32 7.30
CA VAL A 707 16.11 -28.91 6.49
C VAL A 707 17.14 -30.01 6.36
N ARG A 708 17.43 -30.38 5.11
CA ARG A 708 18.50 -31.30 4.77
C ARG A 708 19.80 -30.59 4.38
N TYR A 709 19.70 -29.41 3.75
CA TYR A 709 20.86 -28.73 3.19
C TYR A 709 21.18 -27.46 3.94
N LEU A 710 22.47 -27.22 4.16
CA LEU A 710 23.01 -26.01 4.78
C LEU A 710 24.06 -25.40 3.87
N TRP A 711 23.94 -24.10 3.67
CA TRP A 711 24.94 -23.27 2.99
C TRP A 711 25.78 -22.53 4.02
N TRP A 712 27.09 -22.45 3.79
CA TRP A 712 28.02 -21.67 4.61
C TRP A 712 28.96 -20.87 3.72
N GLY A 713 28.81 -19.57 3.72
CA GLY A 713 29.63 -18.60 2.97
C GLY A 713 29.88 -17.33 3.79
N ALA A 714 30.28 -16.27 3.11
CA ALA A 714 30.64 -15.00 3.74
C ALA A 714 29.49 -14.36 4.54
N ALA A 715 28.24 -14.51 4.06
CA ALA A 715 27.06 -13.99 4.75
C ALA A 715 26.82 -14.72 6.08
N GLU A 716 26.98 -16.05 6.09
CA GLU A 716 26.84 -16.89 7.27
C GLU A 716 27.95 -16.59 8.29
N GLU A 717 29.20 -16.46 7.83
CA GLU A 717 30.32 -16.09 8.69
C GLU A 717 30.10 -14.72 9.35
N ALA A 718 29.57 -13.75 8.62
CA ALA A 718 29.26 -12.43 9.14
C ALA A 718 28.10 -12.47 10.15
N HIS A 719 27.08 -13.31 9.90
CA HIS A 719 25.90 -13.41 10.75
C HIS A 719 26.18 -14.21 12.03
N TRP A 720 26.94 -15.31 11.94
CA TRP A 720 27.31 -16.19 13.05
C TRP A 720 28.83 -16.31 13.25
N PRO A 721 29.55 -15.23 13.61
CA PRO A 721 31.01 -15.22 13.69
C PRO A 721 31.58 -16.09 14.81
N ARG A 722 30.75 -16.56 15.73
CA ARG A 722 31.13 -17.43 16.84
C ARG A 722 30.55 -18.85 16.72
N SER A 723 30.08 -19.24 15.53
CA SER A 723 29.55 -20.56 15.29
C SER A 723 30.59 -21.64 15.59
N ARG A 724 30.17 -22.68 16.31
CA ARG A 724 30.99 -23.89 16.57
C ARG A 724 31.10 -24.78 15.34
N GLN A 725 30.19 -24.60 14.36
CA GLN A 725 30.09 -25.39 13.12
C GLN A 725 30.15 -26.91 13.39
N SER A 726 29.46 -27.38 14.45
CA SER A 726 29.53 -28.80 14.88
C SER A 726 29.05 -29.76 13.79
N TRP A 727 28.20 -29.28 12.90
CA TRP A 727 27.71 -30.02 11.74
C TRP A 727 28.82 -30.31 10.71
N ARG A 728 29.90 -29.55 10.61
CA ARG A 728 31.03 -29.83 9.69
C ARG A 728 31.67 -31.20 9.89
N ARG A 729 31.61 -31.72 11.12
CA ARG A 729 32.18 -33.03 11.45
C ARG A 729 31.22 -34.18 11.13
N ALA A 730 29.97 -33.89 10.88
CA ALA A 730 28.91 -34.88 10.78
C ALA A 730 28.15 -34.84 9.43
N ALA A 731 28.35 -33.81 8.63
CA ALA A 731 27.70 -33.60 7.35
C ALA A 731 28.67 -33.81 6.19
N GLU A 732 28.17 -34.24 5.05
CA GLU A 732 28.94 -34.37 3.81
C GLU A 732 29.00 -33.00 3.09
N VAL A 733 30.18 -32.60 2.62
CA VAL A 733 30.36 -31.45 1.77
C VAL A 733 30.02 -31.86 0.33
N ILE A 734 28.85 -31.42 -0.19
CA ILE A 734 28.44 -31.71 -1.57
C ILE A 734 29.21 -30.84 -2.57
N VAL A 735 29.41 -29.58 -2.22
CA VAL A 735 30.11 -28.57 -3.04
C VAL A 735 30.93 -27.66 -2.15
N GLU A 736 32.14 -27.40 -2.59
CA GLU A 736 33.03 -26.38 -2.06
C GLU A 736 33.52 -25.50 -3.19
N ASN A 737 33.33 -24.19 -3.07
CA ASN A 737 33.78 -23.20 -4.06
C ASN A 737 34.07 -21.84 -3.37
N PRO A 738 34.65 -20.86 -4.08
CA PRO A 738 34.99 -19.56 -3.50
C PRO A 738 33.81 -18.75 -2.94
N ALA A 739 32.54 -19.07 -3.29
CA ALA A 739 31.37 -18.41 -2.73
C ALA A 739 30.90 -19.05 -1.41
N GLY A 740 31.27 -20.31 -1.17
CA GLY A 740 30.90 -21.03 0.04
C GLY A 740 30.84 -22.55 -0.14
N GLU A 741 30.33 -23.20 0.88
CA GLU A 741 30.20 -24.65 0.99
C GLU A 741 28.73 -25.06 1.16
N LEU A 742 28.34 -26.13 0.48
CA LEU A 742 27.02 -26.76 0.60
C LEU A 742 27.15 -28.10 1.30
N PHE A 743 26.46 -28.24 2.43
CA PHE A 743 26.46 -29.47 3.26
C PHE A 743 25.15 -30.23 3.13
N ASP A 744 25.24 -31.60 3.11
CA ASP A 744 24.10 -32.51 3.31
C ASP A 744 24.11 -32.98 4.76
N LEU A 745 23.13 -32.56 5.54
CA LEU A 745 23.03 -32.84 6.97
C LEU A 745 22.52 -34.26 7.29
N GLU A 746 21.92 -34.95 6.31
CA GLU A 746 21.35 -36.31 6.42
C GLU A 746 22.31 -37.39 5.93
N ALA A 747 23.43 -37.02 5.31
CA ALA A 747 24.40 -38.02 4.84
C ALA A 747 24.87 -38.90 5.98
N PRO A 748 24.88 -40.25 5.83
CA PRO A 748 25.41 -41.13 6.85
C PRO A 748 26.89 -40.83 7.09
N LEU A 749 27.26 -40.75 8.36
CA LEU A 749 28.65 -40.56 8.76
C LEU A 749 29.51 -41.60 8.03
N VAL A 750 30.35 -41.17 7.10
CA VAL A 750 31.43 -42.04 6.58
C VAL A 750 32.38 -42.23 7.78
N PRO A 751 32.62 -43.46 8.21
CA PRO A 751 33.61 -43.67 9.28
C PRO A 751 34.95 -43.12 8.79
N VAL A 752 35.47 -42.12 9.47
CA VAL A 752 36.85 -41.66 9.26
C VAL A 752 37.75 -42.79 9.79
N ASN A 753 38.30 -43.56 8.84
CA ASN A 753 39.33 -44.57 9.14
C ASN A 753 40.64 -43.93 9.62
#